data_915a317cd1a3b4cc1906262c4b416fb8
#
_entry.id   915a317cd1a3b4cc1906262c4b416fb8
#
_cell.length_a   1.000
_cell.length_b   1.000
_cell.length_c   1.000
_cell.angle_alpha   90.00
_cell.angle_beta   90.00
_cell.angle_gamma   90.00
#
_symmetry.space_group_name_H-M   'P 1'
#
loop_
_entity.id
_entity.type
_entity.pdbx_description
1 polymer ?
#
loop_
_entity_poly.entity_id
_entity_poly.type
_entity_poly.pdbx_seq_one_letter_code
_entity_poly.pdbx_strand_id
1 'polypeptide(L)'
;MKKYLLTSIFVLMPILLFADNYYGKRIGIDNGLSQASVTCITYNEDGALWIGTRFGLNEYSNGKIINFTKEEYGLSGCYINGLFCSPKDNTLWVSSERGLHTFDSKKGVFHSISSEPTNCVLEHNDTLFIGGHHGLLYYDKETDSVAGPESPIWTDILKLYSYDDSLLCIDRKNGVSLHKGLSKTPLNIDEIKGQTLMASFLDGDILYLSILGEGVIAYNLKEKHSLSYVGGKKKELAIVLSIDKVDDNIWLGSDGEGIWVLKDVTSQPEKFEDLFSTNPGTEIPKAVTSIFQDPFGNIWIGGERFGITGLKSSTIRSFLTDETINYIYESKDKERIFVGTNGSGIYSYSSDYSSKRHLTATDGLKITAIADYNRNSIILCAYNQGFYLYDLTTDSLTPFILVDTRTNTQECMFGNAPEIYRLPDGKLIFFAVHNYLHTPGSTDFIKMNANEDEYVSDLRVVYPGSATNHIYSYSREGIFKIDVQKRSIKKVMSYTNATGHINCISYNDTEFVFGTDYGLYRLNTENYSYAHVYSSLFNRVTEVCFDKEGTLWLGADNALFKYENKLFSPIGENSGVAANEISRSTLSHSGAVILGGSNGFLSINGKDHTVYSDATEKTIRLHEVDLDGKAASIQNETIRIPDKSKDLNVTISLLDADPLERIVYKYTVDGGASYSIETFEESFQVPIQKAGTYSLNVSYLKHNGKWSSPQTILHIKKAKPWFATNTAIACYIIVFTLLMILLVLYLRKKMLLELQANLEKRDQSFINKFEEYVEAHYSESDLTVDQIATALAMSRATLYIKAKESLSKGIGEYIEEKRMKEAKKLLKESKLSMAEIAEQVGYSTARYFSARFKIYTGVSPLAYRKKRLKGL
;
A
#
# COMPACT_ATOMS: atom_id res chain seq x y z
N MET A 1 -71.37 -24.32 -8.17
CA MET A 1 -70.09 -24.82 -7.81
C MET A 1 -69.10 -24.36 -8.86
N LYS A 2 -68.47 -23.16 -8.65
CA LYS A 2 -67.49 -22.63 -9.57
C LYS A 2 -66.11 -22.94 -8.95
N LYS A 3 -65.29 -23.73 -9.63
CA LYS A 3 -63.90 -23.99 -9.34
C LYS A 3 -63.11 -22.74 -9.63
N TYR A 4 -62.48 -22.19 -8.62
CA TYR A 4 -61.42 -21.17 -8.80
C TYR A 4 -60.12 -21.89 -9.12
N LEU A 5 -59.66 -21.68 -10.33
CA LEU A 5 -58.35 -22.06 -10.79
C LEU A 5 -57.39 -20.92 -10.37
N LEU A 6 -56.60 -21.10 -9.31
CA LEU A 6 -55.52 -20.20 -8.96
C LEU A 6 -54.32 -20.55 -9.87
N THR A 7 -54.13 -19.76 -10.88
CA THR A 7 -52.91 -19.74 -11.68
C THR A 7 -51.86 -18.95 -10.89
N SER A 8 -50.95 -19.66 -10.26
CA SER A 8 -49.73 -19.08 -9.71
C SER A 8 -48.86 -18.60 -10.88
N ILE A 9 -48.89 -17.31 -11.13
CA ILE A 9 -47.84 -16.66 -11.96
C ILE A 9 -46.60 -16.61 -11.11
N PHE A 10 -45.73 -17.59 -11.29
CA PHE A 10 -44.32 -17.42 -10.93
C PHE A 10 -43.75 -16.31 -11.83
N VAL A 11 -43.66 -15.10 -11.30
CA VAL A 11 -42.79 -14.09 -11.86
C VAL A 11 -41.38 -14.63 -11.67
N LEU A 12 -40.81 -15.21 -12.69
CA LEU A 12 -39.38 -15.36 -12.84
C LEU A 12 -38.80 -13.94 -12.85
N MET A 13 -38.47 -13.44 -11.70
CA MET A 13 -37.50 -12.38 -11.59
C MET A 13 -36.22 -12.97 -12.21
N PRO A 14 -35.65 -12.41 -13.27
CA PRO A 14 -34.31 -12.81 -13.65
C PRO A 14 -33.43 -12.48 -12.45
N ILE A 15 -32.95 -13.49 -11.75
CA ILE A 15 -31.77 -13.36 -10.92
C ILE A 15 -30.71 -12.93 -11.93
N LEU A 16 -30.40 -11.65 -11.96
CA LEU A 16 -29.22 -11.12 -12.61
C LEU A 16 -28.04 -11.82 -11.91
N LEU A 17 -27.61 -12.92 -12.48
CA LEU A 17 -26.31 -13.51 -12.24
C LEU A 17 -25.32 -12.43 -12.66
N PHE A 18 -24.91 -11.60 -11.71
CA PHE A 18 -23.72 -10.79 -11.89
C PHE A 18 -22.59 -11.77 -12.17
N ALA A 19 -22.04 -11.72 -13.37
CA ALA A 19 -20.82 -12.45 -13.67
C ALA A 19 -19.79 -12.12 -12.60
N ASP A 20 -19.22 -13.15 -11.98
CA ASP A 20 -18.17 -12.97 -10.99
C ASP A 20 -17.07 -12.10 -11.62
N ASN A 21 -16.64 -11.10 -10.88
CA ASN A 21 -15.56 -10.23 -11.30
C ASN A 21 -14.28 -10.68 -10.60
N TYR A 22 -13.22 -10.84 -11.37
CA TYR A 22 -11.93 -11.22 -10.83
C TYR A 22 -10.93 -10.09 -10.95
N TYR A 23 -10.11 -9.97 -9.93
CA TYR A 23 -8.88 -9.21 -9.96
C TYR A 23 -7.70 -10.18 -10.08
N GLY A 24 -6.75 -9.88 -10.96
CA GLY A 24 -5.57 -10.69 -11.17
C GLY A 24 -4.28 -9.96 -10.83
N LYS A 25 -3.45 -10.59 -10.00
CA LYS A 25 -2.08 -10.14 -9.75
C LYS A 25 -1.11 -11.07 -10.46
N ARG A 26 -0.40 -10.54 -11.46
CA ARG A 26 0.68 -11.25 -12.11
C ARG A 26 1.96 -11.19 -11.27
N ILE A 27 2.63 -12.32 -11.17
CA ILE A 27 3.93 -12.49 -10.52
C ILE A 27 4.88 -13.08 -11.54
N GLY A 28 5.89 -12.33 -11.93
CA GLY A 28 6.90 -12.68 -12.91
C GLY A 28 8.31 -12.68 -12.33
N ILE A 29 9.32 -12.75 -13.20
CA ILE A 29 10.73 -12.66 -12.83
C ILE A 29 11.05 -11.28 -12.20
N ASP A 30 10.39 -10.23 -12.67
CA ASP A 30 10.45 -8.88 -12.15
C ASP A 30 9.95 -8.75 -10.70
N ASN A 31 9.10 -9.69 -10.26
CA ASN A 31 8.62 -9.76 -8.89
C ASN A 31 9.44 -10.76 -8.04
N GLY A 32 10.49 -11.36 -8.59
CA GLY A 32 11.37 -12.27 -7.87
C GLY A 32 11.17 -13.77 -8.17
N LEU A 33 10.29 -14.14 -9.11
CA LEU A 33 10.13 -15.55 -9.52
C LEU A 33 11.42 -16.04 -10.20
N SER A 34 11.85 -17.25 -9.87
CA SER A 34 13.10 -17.83 -10.38
C SER A 34 13.11 -17.99 -11.90
N GLN A 35 11.93 -18.25 -12.52
CA GLN A 35 11.79 -18.41 -13.96
C GLN A 35 10.32 -18.28 -14.40
N ALA A 36 10.07 -17.77 -15.60
CA ALA A 36 8.74 -17.43 -16.08
C ALA A 36 7.87 -18.62 -16.53
N SER A 37 8.41 -19.84 -16.65
CA SER A 37 7.62 -21.02 -17.04
C SER A 37 7.29 -21.82 -15.79
N VAL A 38 6.07 -21.69 -15.32
CA VAL A 38 5.54 -22.41 -14.15
C VAL A 38 5.12 -23.80 -14.57
N THR A 39 5.41 -24.79 -13.76
CA THR A 39 5.12 -26.21 -14.05
C THR A 39 4.07 -26.79 -13.13
N CYS A 40 4.09 -26.40 -11.86
CA CYS A 40 3.18 -26.92 -10.84
C CYS A 40 3.05 -25.93 -9.69
N ILE A 41 1.94 -26.02 -8.97
CA ILE A 41 1.59 -25.14 -7.85
C ILE A 41 0.99 -26.01 -6.74
N THR A 42 1.32 -25.72 -5.49
CA THR A 42 0.67 -26.33 -4.33
C THR A 42 0.67 -25.36 -3.15
N TYR A 43 -0.15 -25.62 -2.16
CA TYR A 43 -0.25 -24.85 -0.92
C TYR A 43 0.02 -25.77 0.26
N ASN A 44 0.77 -25.30 1.27
CA ASN A 44 1.03 -26.10 2.47
C ASN A 44 0.24 -25.58 3.68
N GLU A 45 0.13 -26.39 4.73
CA GLU A 45 -0.59 -25.99 5.95
C GLU A 45 0.11 -24.85 6.72
N ASP A 46 1.41 -24.61 6.45
CA ASP A 46 2.12 -23.44 7.01
C ASP A 46 1.71 -22.11 6.35
N GLY A 47 0.82 -22.15 5.36
CA GLY A 47 0.29 -20.96 4.72
C GLY A 47 1.15 -20.39 3.59
N ALA A 48 2.01 -21.19 3.00
CA ALA A 48 2.84 -20.79 1.87
C ALA A 48 2.38 -21.42 0.56
N LEU A 49 2.37 -20.61 -0.52
CA LEU A 49 2.17 -21.10 -1.88
C LEU A 49 3.52 -21.50 -2.48
N TRP A 50 3.64 -22.76 -2.89
CA TRP A 50 4.82 -23.30 -3.52
C TRP A 50 4.66 -23.35 -5.04
N ILE A 51 5.60 -22.76 -5.76
CA ILE A 51 5.56 -22.60 -7.23
C ILE A 51 6.79 -23.28 -7.83
N GLY A 52 6.56 -24.40 -8.50
CA GLY A 52 7.58 -25.06 -9.30
C GLY A 52 7.74 -24.41 -10.67
N THR A 53 8.98 -24.25 -11.09
CA THR A 53 9.31 -23.71 -12.41
C THR A 53 10.27 -24.63 -13.16
N ARG A 54 10.55 -24.32 -14.44
CA ARG A 54 11.59 -25.04 -15.18
C ARG A 54 13.01 -24.76 -14.65
N PHE A 55 13.17 -23.79 -13.77
CA PHE A 55 14.46 -23.44 -13.18
C PHE A 55 14.32 -22.99 -11.72
N GLY A 56 14.03 -23.94 -10.84
CA GLY A 56 13.95 -23.72 -9.40
C GLY A 56 12.54 -23.78 -8.82
N LEU A 57 12.51 -23.81 -7.51
CA LEU A 57 11.32 -23.82 -6.67
C LEU A 57 11.19 -22.45 -5.97
N ASN A 58 9.98 -21.99 -5.82
CA ASN A 58 9.70 -20.71 -5.17
C ASN A 58 8.66 -20.90 -4.08
N GLU A 59 8.87 -20.25 -2.95
CA GLU A 59 7.88 -20.06 -1.90
C GLU A 59 7.32 -18.65 -2.02
N TYR A 60 6.01 -18.51 -2.15
CA TYR A 60 5.33 -17.23 -2.13
C TYR A 60 4.47 -17.14 -0.89
N SER A 61 4.72 -16.12 -0.08
CA SER A 61 3.97 -15.84 1.13
C SER A 61 3.77 -14.34 1.24
N ASN A 62 2.50 -13.92 1.19
CA ASN A 62 2.04 -12.57 1.43
C ASN A 62 2.86 -11.47 0.71
N GLY A 63 3.05 -11.62 -0.61
CA GLY A 63 3.79 -10.65 -1.44
C GLY A 63 5.30 -10.90 -1.56
N LYS A 64 5.90 -11.77 -0.75
CA LYS A 64 7.32 -12.11 -0.78
C LYS A 64 7.58 -13.43 -1.48
N ILE A 65 8.63 -13.47 -2.31
CA ILE A 65 9.10 -14.70 -2.97
C ILE A 65 10.47 -15.07 -2.43
N ILE A 66 10.62 -16.34 -2.07
CA ILE A 66 11.91 -16.94 -1.74
C ILE A 66 12.23 -17.96 -2.81
N ASN A 67 13.41 -17.84 -3.43
CA ASN A 67 13.88 -18.74 -4.45
C ASN A 67 14.77 -19.82 -3.83
N PHE A 68 14.48 -21.08 -4.12
CA PHE A 68 15.30 -22.21 -3.69
C PHE A 68 16.06 -22.74 -4.88
N THR A 69 17.39 -22.66 -4.80
CA THR A 69 18.31 -23.14 -5.81
C THR A 69 19.24 -24.22 -5.25
N LYS A 70 19.94 -24.93 -6.17
CA LYS A 70 20.88 -25.98 -5.78
C LYS A 70 22.03 -25.47 -4.90
N GLU A 71 22.50 -24.26 -5.18
CA GLU A 71 23.74 -23.75 -4.59
C GLU A 71 23.54 -23.33 -3.12
N GLU A 72 22.36 -22.86 -2.77
CA GLU A 72 22.09 -22.36 -1.42
C GLU A 72 21.36 -23.35 -0.52
N TYR A 73 20.46 -24.18 -1.10
CA TYR A 73 19.49 -24.95 -0.31
C TYR A 73 19.55 -26.47 -0.55
N GLY A 74 20.44 -26.94 -1.43
CA GLY A 74 20.64 -28.38 -1.65
C GLY A 74 19.65 -29.06 -2.61
N LEU A 75 18.84 -28.30 -3.34
CA LEU A 75 17.93 -28.84 -4.35
C LEU A 75 18.71 -29.34 -5.57
N SER A 76 18.81 -30.65 -5.79
CA SER A 76 19.67 -31.24 -6.84
C SER A 76 19.13 -31.07 -8.26
N GLY A 77 17.82 -30.86 -8.45
CA GLY A 77 17.15 -30.68 -9.73
C GLY A 77 16.62 -29.27 -9.90
N CYS A 78 16.84 -28.65 -11.04
CA CYS A 78 16.31 -27.32 -11.32
C CYS A 78 14.91 -27.36 -11.95
N TYR A 79 14.62 -28.36 -12.78
CA TYR A 79 13.30 -28.53 -13.41
C TYR A 79 12.35 -29.24 -12.43
N ILE A 80 11.38 -28.50 -11.91
CA ILE A 80 10.37 -29.06 -10.98
C ILE A 80 9.21 -29.62 -11.78
N ASN A 81 8.96 -30.92 -11.62
CA ASN A 81 7.89 -31.63 -12.35
C ASN A 81 6.58 -31.64 -11.57
N GLY A 82 6.64 -31.79 -10.25
CA GLY A 82 5.48 -31.89 -9.39
C GLY A 82 5.77 -31.55 -7.94
N LEU A 83 4.75 -31.14 -7.24
CA LEU A 83 4.75 -30.78 -5.83
C LEU A 83 3.65 -31.55 -5.13
N PHE A 84 3.92 -31.99 -3.92
CA PHE A 84 2.94 -32.64 -3.06
C PHE A 84 3.22 -32.28 -1.60
N CYS A 85 2.23 -31.71 -0.94
CA CYS A 85 2.28 -31.46 0.50
C CYS A 85 1.51 -32.58 1.21
N SER A 86 2.17 -33.30 2.09
CA SER A 86 1.53 -34.38 2.85
C SER A 86 0.54 -33.78 3.87
N PRO A 87 -0.73 -34.20 3.83
CA PRO A 87 -1.73 -33.71 4.78
C PRO A 87 -1.54 -34.28 6.21
N LYS A 88 -0.64 -35.23 6.40
CA LYS A 88 -0.40 -35.88 7.71
C LYS A 88 0.65 -35.16 8.55
N ASP A 89 1.72 -34.72 7.89
CA ASP A 89 2.89 -34.19 8.59
C ASP A 89 3.38 -32.86 7.97
N ASN A 90 2.63 -32.31 7.00
CA ASN A 90 2.94 -31.07 6.27
C ASN A 90 4.30 -31.10 5.56
N THR A 91 4.84 -32.29 5.28
CA THR A 91 6.10 -32.44 4.53
C THR A 91 5.87 -32.07 3.08
N LEU A 92 6.67 -31.15 2.56
CA LEU A 92 6.69 -30.81 1.14
C LEU A 92 7.60 -31.78 0.39
N TRP A 93 7.01 -32.50 -0.56
CA TRP A 93 7.69 -33.39 -1.50
C TRP A 93 7.84 -32.72 -2.84
N VAL A 94 9.06 -32.72 -3.37
CA VAL A 94 9.44 -32.04 -4.62
C VAL A 94 9.94 -33.05 -5.62
N SER A 95 9.16 -33.29 -6.67
CA SER A 95 9.53 -34.09 -7.81
C SER A 95 10.28 -33.28 -8.85
N SER A 96 11.45 -33.74 -9.27
CA SER A 96 12.29 -33.04 -10.23
C SER A 96 12.91 -33.96 -11.28
N GLU A 97 13.51 -33.37 -12.32
CA GLU A 97 14.30 -34.10 -13.34
C GLU A 97 15.47 -34.89 -12.76
N ARG A 98 15.90 -34.57 -11.54
CA ARG A 98 17.05 -35.21 -10.87
C ARG A 98 16.67 -35.86 -9.55
N GLY A 99 15.41 -36.20 -9.40
CA GLY A 99 14.96 -37.02 -8.28
C GLY A 99 13.88 -36.41 -7.40
N LEU A 100 13.74 -37.08 -6.25
CA LEU A 100 12.77 -36.76 -5.23
C LEU A 100 13.45 -36.11 -4.03
N HIS A 101 12.88 -35.02 -3.54
CA HIS A 101 13.38 -34.25 -2.39
C HIS A 101 12.27 -33.99 -1.38
N THR A 102 12.65 -33.83 -0.11
CA THR A 102 11.79 -33.30 0.94
C THR A 102 12.36 -31.99 1.47
N PHE A 103 11.49 -31.10 1.91
CA PHE A 103 11.89 -29.83 2.50
C PHE A 103 11.76 -29.87 4.02
N ASP A 104 12.85 -29.59 4.73
CA ASP A 104 12.86 -29.39 6.18
C ASP A 104 12.63 -27.91 6.48
N SER A 105 11.40 -27.55 6.83
CA SER A 105 11.00 -26.16 7.11
C SER A 105 11.73 -25.54 8.29
N LYS A 106 12.21 -26.36 9.26
CA LYS A 106 12.95 -25.89 10.44
C LYS A 106 14.38 -25.50 10.10
N LYS A 107 15.00 -26.21 9.16
CA LYS A 107 16.39 -25.96 8.73
C LYS A 107 16.47 -25.12 7.46
N GLY A 108 15.37 -25.00 6.70
CA GLY A 108 15.33 -24.32 5.41
C GLY A 108 16.12 -25.01 4.31
N VAL A 109 16.29 -26.36 4.36
CA VAL A 109 17.11 -27.12 3.41
C VAL A 109 16.35 -28.30 2.83
N PHE A 110 16.76 -28.74 1.62
CA PHE A 110 16.22 -29.93 0.98
C PHE A 110 17.06 -31.15 1.27
N HIS A 111 16.38 -32.24 1.51
CA HIS A 111 16.99 -33.58 1.61
C HIS A 111 16.67 -34.39 0.34
N SER A 112 17.68 -34.92 -0.32
CA SER A 112 17.52 -35.78 -1.49
C SER A 112 17.17 -37.19 -1.04
N ILE A 113 16.03 -37.71 -1.48
CA ILE A 113 15.53 -39.05 -1.19
C ILE A 113 15.90 -40.03 -2.32
N SER A 114 15.83 -39.59 -3.57
CA SER A 114 16.16 -40.37 -4.75
C SER A 114 16.78 -39.49 -5.83
N SER A 115 17.68 -40.05 -6.64
CA SER A 115 18.25 -39.41 -7.81
C SER A 115 17.52 -39.73 -9.11
N GLU A 116 16.52 -40.62 -9.09
CA GLU A 116 15.75 -41.01 -10.26
C GLU A 116 14.71 -39.93 -10.61
N PRO A 117 14.58 -39.55 -11.90
CA PRO A 117 13.59 -38.55 -12.31
C PRO A 117 12.16 -38.92 -11.90
N THR A 118 11.51 -37.99 -11.22
CA THR A 118 10.15 -38.17 -10.73
C THR A 118 9.22 -37.06 -11.25
N ASN A 119 7.95 -37.42 -11.48
CA ASN A 119 6.93 -36.50 -12.01
C ASN A 119 5.87 -36.13 -10.95
N CYS A 120 5.46 -37.09 -10.15
CA CYS A 120 4.39 -36.90 -9.17
C CYS A 120 4.57 -37.79 -7.94
N VAL A 121 3.97 -37.38 -6.84
CA VAL A 121 3.93 -38.09 -5.57
C VAL A 121 2.51 -38.04 -5.03
N LEU A 122 2.07 -39.12 -4.38
CA LEU A 122 0.78 -39.20 -3.73
C LEU A 122 0.85 -40.14 -2.52
N GLU A 123 0.26 -39.72 -1.42
CA GLU A 123 0.06 -40.61 -0.26
C GLU A 123 -1.30 -41.31 -0.37
N HIS A 124 -1.26 -42.66 -0.34
CA HIS A 124 -2.44 -43.51 -0.40
C HIS A 124 -2.30 -44.69 0.60
N ASN A 125 -3.26 -44.85 1.50
CA ASN A 125 -3.25 -45.91 2.52
C ASN A 125 -1.91 -46.03 3.28
N ASP A 126 -1.46 -44.90 3.87
CA ASP A 126 -0.21 -44.77 4.64
C ASP A 126 1.10 -45.03 3.86
N THR A 127 1.00 -45.27 2.58
CA THR A 127 2.15 -45.45 1.71
C THR A 127 2.31 -44.30 0.75
N LEU A 128 3.51 -43.75 0.63
CA LEU A 128 3.83 -42.70 -0.33
C LEU A 128 4.24 -43.36 -1.67
N PHE A 129 3.43 -43.14 -2.69
CA PHE A 129 3.70 -43.62 -4.05
C PHE A 129 4.32 -42.50 -4.89
N ILE A 130 5.23 -42.90 -5.78
CA ILE A 130 6.03 -41.99 -6.61
C ILE A 130 5.88 -42.44 -8.08
N GLY A 131 5.45 -41.52 -8.94
CA GLY A 131 5.37 -41.75 -10.38
C GLY A 131 6.52 -41.06 -11.09
N GLY A 132 7.15 -41.76 -12.02
CA GLY A 132 8.26 -41.27 -12.83
C GLY A 132 8.51 -42.07 -14.07
N HIS A 133 9.72 -42.00 -14.63
CA HIS A 133 10.11 -42.71 -15.87
C HIS A 133 10.40 -44.22 -15.68
N HIS A 134 10.56 -44.65 -14.46
CA HIS A 134 10.85 -46.08 -14.12
C HIS A 134 9.65 -46.79 -13.51
N GLY A 135 8.44 -46.28 -13.71
CA GLY A 135 7.21 -46.89 -13.23
C GLY A 135 6.73 -46.32 -11.91
N LEU A 136 5.91 -47.12 -11.23
CA LEU A 136 5.37 -46.78 -9.93
C LEU A 136 6.37 -47.27 -8.87
N LEU A 137 6.88 -46.35 -8.10
CA LEU A 137 7.75 -46.56 -6.95
C LEU A 137 7.02 -46.22 -5.66
N TYR A 138 7.54 -46.67 -4.52
CA TYR A 138 7.04 -46.28 -3.20
C TYR A 138 8.20 -45.92 -2.28
N TYR A 139 7.95 -45.04 -1.36
CA TYR A 139 8.91 -44.62 -0.34
C TYR A 139 8.74 -45.48 0.90
N ASP A 140 9.83 -46.10 1.30
CA ASP A 140 9.94 -46.89 2.51
C ASP A 140 10.47 -46.01 3.66
N LYS A 141 9.62 -45.74 4.63
CA LYS A 141 9.96 -44.88 5.79
C LYS A 141 10.97 -45.51 6.74
N GLU A 142 11.08 -46.86 6.76
CA GLU A 142 12.00 -47.56 7.66
C GLU A 142 13.43 -47.48 7.14
N THR A 143 13.62 -47.61 5.84
CA THR A 143 14.95 -47.58 5.19
C THR A 143 15.33 -46.20 4.66
N ASP A 144 14.43 -45.20 4.73
CA ASP A 144 14.59 -43.88 4.16
C ASP A 144 15.02 -43.92 2.67
N SER A 145 14.38 -44.80 1.92
CA SER A 145 14.75 -45.08 0.53
C SER A 145 13.54 -45.35 -0.36
N VAL A 146 13.73 -45.17 -1.67
CA VAL A 146 12.73 -45.48 -2.69
C VAL A 146 12.90 -46.88 -3.17
N ALA A 147 11.84 -47.67 -3.12
CA ALA A 147 11.78 -49.07 -3.62
C ALA A 147 10.82 -49.16 -4.80
N GLY A 148 11.04 -50.12 -5.66
CA GLY A 148 10.24 -50.36 -6.87
C GLY A 148 10.34 -51.78 -7.39
N PRO A 149 9.70 -52.09 -8.53
CA PRO A 149 9.75 -53.40 -9.13
C PRO A 149 11.16 -53.78 -9.56
N GLU A 150 11.55 -55.08 -9.37
CA GLU A 150 12.87 -55.60 -9.71
C GLU A 150 13.26 -55.43 -11.18
N SER A 151 12.28 -55.27 -12.07
CA SER A 151 12.49 -55.01 -13.50
C SER A 151 11.84 -53.67 -13.88
N PRO A 152 12.61 -52.58 -14.05
CA PRO A 152 12.06 -51.31 -14.46
C PRO A 152 11.45 -51.39 -15.87
N ILE A 153 10.13 -51.14 -15.94
CA ILE A 153 9.44 -50.97 -17.21
C ILE A 153 9.47 -49.47 -17.51
N TRP A 154 10.01 -49.09 -18.65
CA TRP A 154 9.99 -47.70 -19.11
C TRP A 154 8.55 -47.22 -19.27
N THR A 155 8.14 -46.36 -18.37
CA THR A 155 6.82 -45.73 -18.29
C THR A 155 7.02 -44.24 -18.08
N ASP A 156 6.00 -43.47 -18.34
CA ASP A 156 6.03 -42.02 -18.02
C ASP A 156 4.77 -41.68 -17.24
N ILE A 157 4.78 -41.97 -15.93
CA ILE A 157 3.63 -41.73 -15.06
C ILE A 157 3.46 -40.23 -14.92
N LEU A 158 2.35 -39.73 -15.45
CA LEU A 158 1.98 -38.31 -15.47
C LEU A 158 1.37 -37.87 -14.14
N LYS A 159 0.43 -38.68 -13.59
CA LYS A 159 -0.32 -38.31 -12.38
C LYS A 159 -0.78 -39.58 -11.64
N LEU A 160 -0.96 -39.44 -10.33
CA LEU A 160 -1.50 -40.46 -9.44
C LEU A 160 -2.73 -39.89 -8.75
N TYR A 161 -3.75 -40.74 -8.55
CA TYR A 161 -4.95 -40.41 -7.78
C TYR A 161 -5.31 -41.56 -6.83
N SER A 162 -5.87 -41.21 -5.68
CA SER A 162 -6.54 -42.14 -4.79
C SER A 162 -7.97 -42.37 -5.29
N TYR A 163 -8.34 -43.62 -5.58
CA TYR A 163 -9.69 -43.97 -6.00
C TYR A 163 -10.15 -45.21 -5.25
N ASP A 164 -11.10 -45.06 -4.36
CA ASP A 164 -11.49 -46.07 -3.38
C ASP A 164 -10.26 -46.69 -2.66
N ASP A 165 -10.16 -48.05 -2.61
CA ASP A 165 -9.01 -48.78 -2.04
C ASP A 165 -7.85 -48.96 -3.06
N SER A 166 -7.91 -48.30 -4.19
CA SER A 166 -6.96 -48.47 -5.28
C SER A 166 -6.23 -47.20 -5.62
N LEU A 167 -5.02 -47.30 -6.13
CA LEU A 167 -4.26 -46.22 -6.69
C LEU A 167 -4.52 -46.19 -8.22
N LEU A 168 -4.99 -45.04 -8.73
CA LEU A 168 -5.19 -44.80 -10.15
C LEU A 168 -3.92 -44.16 -10.72
N CYS A 169 -3.30 -44.83 -11.68
CA CYS A 169 -2.08 -44.36 -12.35
C CYS A 169 -2.39 -43.93 -13.77
N ILE A 170 -2.01 -42.71 -14.12
CA ILE A 170 -2.10 -42.17 -15.48
C ILE A 170 -0.72 -42.16 -16.09
N ASP A 171 -0.53 -42.94 -17.12
CA ASP A 171 0.73 -43.02 -17.88
C ASP A 171 0.58 -42.27 -19.19
N ARG A 172 1.53 -41.45 -19.53
CA ARG A 172 1.48 -40.55 -20.71
C ARG A 172 1.25 -41.28 -22.02
N LYS A 173 1.81 -42.50 -22.13
CA LYS A 173 1.76 -43.32 -23.37
C LYS A 173 1.03 -44.62 -23.21
N ASN A 174 1.05 -45.21 -22.01
CA ASN A 174 0.52 -46.53 -21.75
C ASN A 174 -0.92 -46.53 -21.21
N GLY A 175 -1.54 -45.32 -21.10
CA GLY A 175 -2.94 -45.14 -20.71
C GLY A 175 -3.15 -45.14 -19.21
N VAL A 176 -4.25 -45.74 -18.76
CA VAL A 176 -4.71 -45.68 -17.37
C VAL A 176 -4.74 -47.08 -16.75
N SER A 177 -4.32 -47.17 -15.49
CA SER A 177 -4.36 -48.45 -14.74
C SER A 177 -4.72 -48.23 -13.28
N LEU A 178 -5.45 -49.20 -12.71
CA LEU A 178 -5.72 -49.29 -11.28
C LEU A 178 -4.69 -50.24 -10.64
N HIS A 179 -4.15 -49.84 -9.51
CA HIS A 179 -3.23 -50.65 -8.72
C HIS A 179 -3.83 -50.92 -7.35
N LYS A 180 -3.94 -52.19 -7.00
CA LYS A 180 -4.29 -52.64 -5.64
C LYS A 180 -3.12 -53.40 -5.06
N GLY A 181 -2.35 -52.72 -4.23
CA GLY A 181 -1.02 -53.21 -3.85
C GLY A 181 -0.11 -53.36 -5.09
N LEU A 182 0.49 -54.51 -5.33
CA LEU A 182 1.34 -54.82 -6.47
C LEU A 182 0.55 -55.27 -7.72
N SER A 183 -0.77 -55.48 -7.62
CA SER A 183 -1.60 -55.94 -8.73
C SER A 183 -2.01 -54.75 -9.62
N LYS A 184 -1.60 -54.81 -10.91
CA LYS A 184 -1.93 -53.79 -11.94
C LYS A 184 -3.11 -54.28 -12.79
N THR A 185 -4.17 -53.49 -12.87
CA THR A 185 -5.31 -53.73 -13.75
C THR A 185 -5.43 -52.57 -14.75
N PRO A 186 -5.10 -52.76 -16.03
CA PRO A 186 -5.25 -51.71 -17.04
C PRO A 186 -6.74 -51.43 -17.30
N LEU A 187 -7.06 -50.18 -17.47
CA LEU A 187 -8.38 -49.73 -17.93
C LEU A 187 -8.37 -49.64 -19.46
N ASN A 188 -9.20 -50.43 -20.09
CA ASN A 188 -9.33 -50.43 -21.54
C ASN A 188 -10.25 -49.26 -21.99
N ILE A 189 -9.64 -48.11 -22.28
CA ILE A 189 -10.29 -46.93 -22.78
C ILE A 189 -9.89 -46.79 -24.25
N ASP A 190 -10.81 -47.07 -25.15
CA ASP A 190 -10.49 -47.17 -26.61
C ASP A 190 -9.98 -45.81 -27.16
N GLU A 191 -10.50 -44.69 -26.68
CA GLU A 191 -10.20 -43.33 -27.14
C GLU A 191 -8.73 -42.93 -26.86
N ILE A 192 -8.09 -43.50 -25.83
CA ILE A 192 -6.71 -43.15 -25.49
C ILE A 192 -5.69 -44.17 -26.03
N LYS A 193 -6.15 -45.19 -26.69
CA LYS A 193 -5.25 -46.29 -27.17
C LYS A 193 -4.27 -45.79 -28.24
N GLY A 194 -2.98 -45.86 -27.90
CA GLY A 194 -1.92 -45.35 -28.77
C GLY A 194 -1.80 -43.82 -28.83
N GLN A 195 -2.55 -43.10 -27.99
CA GLN A 195 -2.50 -41.65 -27.91
C GLN A 195 -1.54 -41.18 -26.81
N THR A 196 -1.17 -39.92 -26.84
CA THR A 196 -0.36 -39.26 -25.79
C THR A 196 -1.25 -38.42 -24.88
N LEU A 197 -1.21 -38.74 -23.59
CA LEU A 197 -1.93 -37.95 -22.56
C LEU A 197 -1.10 -36.76 -22.11
N MET A 198 -1.74 -35.60 -22.01
CA MET A 198 -1.09 -34.36 -21.64
C MET A 198 -1.43 -33.90 -20.22
N ALA A 199 -2.68 -34.03 -19.82
CA ALA A 199 -3.17 -33.71 -18.50
C ALA A 199 -4.29 -34.64 -18.06
N SER A 200 -4.54 -34.69 -16.76
CA SER A 200 -5.66 -35.44 -16.20
C SER A 200 -6.19 -34.79 -14.95
N PHE A 201 -7.46 -35.05 -14.65
CA PHE A 201 -8.11 -34.64 -13.39
C PHE A 201 -9.17 -35.68 -13.02
N LEU A 202 -9.30 -36.00 -11.74
CA LEU A 202 -10.31 -36.90 -11.21
C LEU A 202 -11.29 -36.12 -10.32
N ASP A 203 -12.57 -36.10 -10.68
CA ASP A 203 -13.66 -35.54 -9.89
C ASP A 203 -14.67 -36.65 -9.54
N GLY A 204 -14.58 -37.16 -8.32
CA GLY A 204 -15.37 -38.32 -7.89
C GLY A 204 -15.14 -39.55 -8.77
N ASP A 205 -16.18 -40.01 -9.49
CA ASP A 205 -16.10 -41.15 -10.41
C ASP A 205 -15.73 -40.73 -11.85
N ILE A 206 -15.59 -39.45 -12.15
CA ILE A 206 -15.31 -38.94 -13.49
C ILE A 206 -13.84 -38.59 -13.64
N LEU A 207 -13.20 -39.28 -14.58
CA LEU A 207 -11.81 -39.03 -14.96
C LEU A 207 -11.76 -38.24 -16.26
N TYR A 208 -11.22 -37.03 -16.19
CA TYR A 208 -10.95 -36.18 -17.36
C TYR A 208 -9.52 -36.46 -17.84
N LEU A 209 -9.37 -36.68 -19.15
CA LEU A 209 -8.10 -36.97 -19.79
C LEU A 209 -7.90 -36.08 -21.00
N SER A 210 -6.82 -35.33 -21.03
CA SER A 210 -6.41 -34.55 -22.20
C SER A 210 -5.59 -35.41 -23.13
N ILE A 211 -5.99 -35.51 -24.40
CA ILE A 211 -5.33 -36.25 -25.46
C ILE A 211 -4.68 -35.25 -26.43
N LEU A 212 -3.40 -35.39 -26.69
CA LEU A 212 -2.67 -34.50 -27.59
C LEU A 212 -3.28 -34.48 -29.02
N GLY A 213 -3.74 -33.30 -29.45
CA GLY A 213 -4.33 -33.09 -30.76
C GLY A 213 -5.81 -33.45 -30.87
N GLU A 214 -6.44 -34.08 -29.85
CA GLU A 214 -7.81 -34.55 -29.90
C GLU A 214 -8.75 -33.85 -28.92
N GLY A 215 -8.18 -33.22 -27.87
CA GLY A 215 -8.92 -32.53 -26.81
C GLY A 215 -9.06 -33.34 -25.54
N VAL A 216 -10.18 -33.16 -24.83
CA VAL A 216 -10.42 -33.78 -23.52
C VAL A 216 -11.58 -34.76 -23.58
N ILE A 217 -11.38 -35.96 -23.02
CA ILE A 217 -12.44 -36.94 -22.80
C ILE A 217 -12.84 -37.01 -21.32
N ALA A 218 -14.07 -37.32 -21.05
CA ALA A 218 -14.57 -37.67 -19.72
C ALA A 218 -14.94 -39.14 -19.68
N TYR A 219 -14.35 -39.87 -18.73
CA TYR A 219 -14.57 -41.30 -18.54
C TYR A 219 -15.14 -41.59 -17.16
N ASN A 220 -16.22 -42.35 -17.09
CA ASN A 220 -16.80 -42.76 -15.82
C ASN A 220 -16.13 -44.07 -15.36
N LEU A 221 -15.38 -44.01 -14.28
CA LEU A 221 -14.63 -45.16 -13.73
C LEU A 221 -15.53 -46.26 -13.20
N LYS A 222 -16.68 -45.90 -12.63
CA LYS A 222 -17.64 -46.84 -12.02
C LYS A 222 -18.45 -47.59 -13.12
N GLU A 223 -18.93 -46.85 -14.09
CA GLU A 223 -19.72 -47.39 -15.20
C GLU A 223 -18.85 -47.93 -16.34
N LYS A 224 -17.54 -47.60 -16.30
CA LYS A 224 -16.51 -48.08 -17.27
C LYS A 224 -16.84 -47.74 -18.73
N HIS A 225 -17.30 -46.53 -18.97
CA HIS A 225 -17.50 -46.04 -20.32
C HIS A 225 -17.15 -44.56 -20.47
N SER A 226 -16.83 -44.11 -21.66
CA SER A 226 -16.59 -42.73 -22.02
C SER A 226 -17.92 -42.00 -22.13
N LEU A 227 -18.03 -40.86 -21.46
CA LEU A 227 -19.23 -40.03 -21.46
C LEU A 227 -19.29 -39.18 -22.74
N SER A 228 -18.24 -38.43 -23.02
CA SER A 228 -18.11 -37.60 -24.20
C SER A 228 -16.73 -37.05 -24.39
N TYR A 229 -16.45 -36.54 -25.62
CA TYR A 229 -15.43 -35.52 -25.79
C TYR A 229 -15.99 -34.19 -25.28
N VAL A 230 -15.28 -33.59 -24.33
CA VAL A 230 -15.66 -32.33 -23.72
C VAL A 230 -15.50 -31.23 -24.77
N GLY A 231 -16.65 -30.59 -25.13
CA GLY A 231 -16.68 -29.56 -26.15
C GLY A 231 -16.58 -30.05 -27.59
N GLY A 232 -16.67 -31.39 -27.82
CA GLY A 232 -16.40 -31.96 -29.12
C GLY A 232 -14.92 -31.79 -29.53
N LYS A 233 -14.63 -32.06 -30.82
CA LYS A 233 -13.27 -31.86 -31.37
C LYS A 233 -13.06 -30.39 -31.77
N LYS A 234 -13.05 -29.48 -30.80
CA LYS A 234 -12.71 -28.07 -31.05
C LYS A 234 -11.21 -27.92 -31.25
N LYS A 235 -10.81 -27.25 -32.33
CA LYS A 235 -9.41 -26.99 -32.63
C LYS A 235 -8.70 -26.19 -31.53
N GLU A 236 -9.43 -25.31 -30.89
CA GLU A 236 -8.97 -24.44 -29.78
C GLU A 236 -8.61 -25.26 -28.52
N LEU A 237 -9.21 -26.43 -28.33
CA LEU A 237 -8.98 -27.35 -27.22
C LEU A 237 -8.17 -28.60 -27.63
N ALA A 238 -7.54 -28.60 -28.81
CA ALA A 238 -6.75 -29.72 -29.30
C ALA A 238 -5.56 -30.07 -28.36
N ILE A 239 -5.02 -29.08 -27.66
CA ILE A 239 -3.95 -29.25 -26.68
C ILE A 239 -4.37 -28.58 -25.36
N VAL A 240 -4.70 -29.39 -24.38
CA VAL A 240 -4.98 -28.95 -23.00
C VAL A 240 -3.85 -29.41 -22.09
N LEU A 241 -3.14 -28.46 -21.47
CA LEU A 241 -1.95 -28.69 -20.66
C LEU A 241 -2.26 -28.89 -19.18
N SER A 242 -3.39 -28.37 -18.71
CA SER A 242 -3.82 -28.50 -17.31
C SER A 242 -5.33 -28.64 -17.21
N ILE A 243 -5.78 -29.44 -16.25
CA ILE A 243 -7.19 -29.62 -15.89
C ILE A 243 -7.26 -29.57 -14.37
N ASP A 244 -8.12 -28.76 -13.82
CA ASP A 244 -8.37 -28.70 -12.38
C ASP A 244 -9.80 -28.25 -12.08
N LYS A 245 -10.25 -28.46 -10.84
CA LYS A 245 -11.55 -28.03 -10.37
C LYS A 245 -11.41 -26.69 -9.65
N VAL A 246 -12.23 -25.74 -10.05
CA VAL A 246 -12.33 -24.45 -9.38
C VAL A 246 -13.78 -24.27 -8.97
N ASP A 247 -14.03 -24.19 -7.68
CA ASP A 247 -15.38 -24.27 -7.10
C ASP A 247 -16.12 -25.51 -7.61
N ASP A 248 -17.24 -25.33 -8.30
CA ASP A 248 -18.01 -26.44 -8.87
C ASP A 248 -17.73 -26.68 -10.37
N ASN A 249 -16.80 -25.93 -10.98
CA ASN A 249 -16.52 -25.99 -12.41
C ASN A 249 -15.17 -26.69 -12.70
N ILE A 250 -15.08 -27.35 -13.85
CA ILE A 250 -13.81 -27.89 -14.36
C ILE A 250 -13.16 -26.85 -15.28
N TRP A 251 -11.95 -26.44 -14.96
CA TRP A 251 -11.19 -25.48 -15.76
C TRP A 251 -10.15 -26.19 -16.60
N LEU A 252 -10.08 -25.82 -17.87
CA LEU A 252 -9.22 -26.40 -18.87
C LEU A 252 -8.19 -25.34 -19.32
N GLY A 253 -6.92 -25.56 -19.02
CA GLY A 253 -5.84 -24.69 -19.46
C GLY A 253 -5.29 -25.14 -20.82
N SER A 254 -5.45 -24.34 -21.86
CA SER A 254 -5.04 -24.65 -23.22
C SER A 254 -3.63 -24.19 -23.55
N ASP A 255 -3.07 -24.71 -24.62
CA ASP A 255 -1.82 -24.23 -25.22
C ASP A 255 -2.11 -23.12 -26.26
N GLY A 256 -2.19 -21.88 -25.82
CA GLY A 256 -2.33 -20.72 -26.69
C GLY A 256 -3.68 -20.03 -26.68
N GLU A 257 -4.76 -20.66 -26.20
CA GLU A 257 -6.13 -20.12 -26.19
C GLU A 257 -6.65 -19.75 -24.79
N GLY A 258 -5.76 -19.74 -23.77
CA GLY A 258 -6.12 -19.37 -22.40
C GLY A 258 -6.92 -20.44 -21.68
N ILE A 259 -7.91 -20.02 -20.92
CA ILE A 259 -8.72 -20.86 -20.04
C ILE A 259 -10.12 -21.07 -20.63
N TRP A 260 -10.57 -22.32 -20.55
CA TRP A 260 -11.93 -22.72 -20.85
C TRP A 260 -12.57 -23.33 -19.60
N VAL A 261 -13.85 -23.07 -19.40
CA VAL A 261 -14.62 -23.49 -18.23
C VAL A 261 -15.73 -24.43 -18.63
N LEU A 262 -15.81 -25.54 -17.96
CA LEU A 262 -16.83 -26.57 -18.12
C LEU A 262 -17.69 -26.61 -16.86
N LYS A 263 -18.97 -26.26 -16.96
CA LYS A 263 -19.91 -26.23 -15.84
C LYS A 263 -20.32 -27.63 -15.36
N ASP A 264 -20.47 -28.54 -16.29
CA ASP A 264 -20.74 -29.96 -16.05
C ASP A 264 -20.23 -30.80 -17.21
N VAL A 265 -20.13 -32.11 -17.01
CA VAL A 265 -19.58 -33.06 -18.00
C VAL A 265 -20.37 -33.07 -19.34
N THR A 266 -21.59 -32.62 -19.34
CA THR A 266 -22.48 -32.59 -20.53
C THR A 266 -22.54 -31.23 -21.21
N SER A 267 -22.07 -30.19 -20.55
CA SER A 267 -22.05 -28.83 -21.06
C SER A 267 -20.95 -28.62 -22.10
N GLN A 268 -21.10 -27.57 -22.91
CA GLN A 268 -20.00 -27.12 -23.79
C GLN A 268 -19.08 -26.23 -23.02
N PRO A 269 -17.76 -26.36 -23.18
CA PRO A 269 -16.81 -25.44 -22.55
C PRO A 269 -16.93 -24.04 -23.16
N GLU A 270 -16.94 -23.05 -22.30
CA GLU A 270 -17.00 -21.62 -22.62
C GLU A 270 -15.67 -20.96 -22.27
N LYS A 271 -15.26 -19.93 -23.01
CA LYS A 271 -14.04 -19.19 -22.67
C LYS A 271 -14.22 -18.46 -21.34
N PHE A 272 -13.16 -18.36 -20.58
CA PHE A 272 -13.17 -17.63 -19.31
C PHE A 272 -13.68 -16.18 -19.47
N GLU A 273 -13.23 -15.50 -20.52
CA GLU A 273 -13.59 -14.11 -20.81
C GLU A 273 -15.08 -13.91 -21.19
N ASP A 274 -15.74 -14.98 -21.63
CA ASP A 274 -17.17 -14.97 -21.95
C ASP A 274 -18.05 -15.16 -20.70
N LEU A 275 -17.51 -15.78 -19.64
CA LEU A 275 -18.23 -16.10 -18.41
C LEU A 275 -17.98 -15.10 -17.29
N PHE A 276 -16.75 -14.59 -17.20
CA PHE A 276 -16.30 -13.78 -16.10
C PHE A 276 -15.79 -12.42 -16.57
N SER A 277 -15.98 -11.41 -15.75
CA SER A 277 -15.35 -10.11 -15.94
C SER A 277 -14.02 -10.05 -15.17
N THR A 278 -13.07 -9.30 -15.69
CA THR A 278 -11.80 -9.03 -14.99
C THR A 278 -11.58 -7.54 -14.90
N ASN A 279 -10.94 -7.13 -13.81
CA ASN A 279 -10.51 -5.75 -13.69
C ASN A 279 -9.39 -5.46 -14.72
N PRO A 280 -9.32 -4.23 -15.26
CA PRO A 280 -8.24 -3.82 -16.15
C PRO A 280 -6.86 -4.06 -15.52
N GLY A 281 -5.91 -4.52 -16.35
CA GLY A 281 -4.59 -4.91 -15.86
C GLY A 281 -4.48 -6.37 -15.38
N THR A 282 -5.60 -7.11 -15.32
CA THR A 282 -5.57 -8.56 -15.09
C THR A 282 -5.04 -9.26 -16.35
N GLU A 283 -3.88 -9.87 -16.22
CA GLU A 283 -3.27 -10.63 -17.31
C GLU A 283 -3.41 -12.13 -17.04
N ILE A 284 -3.91 -12.88 -18.01
CA ILE A 284 -4.03 -14.35 -17.96
C ILE A 284 -3.12 -14.94 -19.04
N PRO A 285 -2.32 -15.98 -18.71
CA PRO A 285 -1.47 -16.61 -19.72
C PRO A 285 -2.30 -17.28 -20.81
N LYS A 286 -1.82 -17.20 -22.05
CA LYS A 286 -2.43 -17.89 -23.19
C LYS A 286 -2.12 -19.39 -23.19
N ALA A 287 -0.90 -19.77 -22.82
CA ALA A 287 -0.50 -21.15 -22.60
C ALA A 287 -0.52 -21.44 -21.09
N VAL A 288 -1.54 -22.15 -20.63
CA VAL A 288 -1.83 -22.39 -19.20
C VAL A 288 -1.33 -23.77 -18.80
N THR A 289 -0.24 -23.80 -18.06
CA THR A 289 0.47 -25.04 -17.68
C THR A 289 0.01 -25.63 -16.35
N SER A 290 -0.56 -24.80 -15.48
CA SER A 290 -1.10 -25.24 -14.19
C SER A 290 -2.24 -24.35 -13.73
N ILE A 291 -3.23 -24.92 -13.07
CA ILE A 291 -4.35 -24.25 -12.40
C ILE A 291 -4.41 -24.83 -10.99
N PHE A 292 -4.65 -23.99 -10.00
CA PHE A 292 -4.75 -24.41 -8.61
C PHE A 292 -5.63 -23.43 -7.83
N GLN A 293 -6.59 -23.94 -7.05
CA GLN A 293 -7.36 -23.14 -6.11
C GLN A 293 -6.83 -23.31 -4.70
N ASP A 294 -6.47 -22.22 -4.03
CA ASP A 294 -6.00 -22.24 -2.66
C ASP A 294 -7.17 -22.30 -1.65
N PRO A 295 -6.89 -22.56 -0.35
CA PRO A 295 -7.93 -22.62 0.69
C PRO A 295 -8.71 -21.33 0.91
N PHE A 296 -8.23 -20.20 0.41
CA PHE A 296 -8.92 -18.89 0.48
C PHE A 296 -9.84 -18.64 -0.72
N GLY A 297 -9.88 -19.56 -1.68
CA GLY A 297 -10.66 -19.43 -2.90
C GLY A 297 -9.95 -18.64 -4.00
N ASN A 298 -8.68 -18.25 -3.82
CA ASN A 298 -7.90 -17.64 -4.90
C ASN A 298 -7.54 -18.70 -5.94
N ILE A 299 -7.55 -18.28 -7.21
CA ILE A 299 -7.23 -19.18 -8.33
C ILE A 299 -5.86 -18.81 -8.87
N TRP A 300 -4.93 -19.74 -8.82
CA TRP A 300 -3.56 -19.56 -9.27
C TRP A 300 -3.36 -20.21 -10.65
N ILE A 301 -2.92 -19.40 -11.62
CA ILE A 301 -2.79 -19.81 -13.03
C ILE A 301 -1.34 -19.65 -13.44
N GLY A 302 -0.65 -20.77 -13.59
CA GLY A 302 0.70 -20.81 -14.10
C GLY A 302 0.75 -20.86 -15.63
N GLY A 303 1.68 -20.14 -16.23
CA GLY A 303 1.83 -20.06 -17.69
C GLY A 303 3.22 -20.40 -18.19
N GLU A 304 3.28 -20.74 -19.46
CA GLU A 304 4.52 -20.91 -20.21
C GLU A 304 5.10 -19.51 -20.55
N ARG A 305 6.33 -19.21 -20.09
CA ARG A 305 7.04 -17.94 -20.32
C ARG A 305 6.27 -16.69 -19.85
N PHE A 306 5.38 -16.87 -18.90
CA PHE A 306 4.51 -15.80 -18.44
C PHE A 306 4.67 -15.49 -16.94
N GLY A 307 4.94 -16.48 -16.15
CA GLY A 307 4.89 -16.45 -14.68
C GLY A 307 3.59 -17.07 -14.17
N ILE A 308 3.08 -16.51 -13.09
CA ILE A 308 1.85 -16.95 -12.44
C ILE A 308 0.90 -15.76 -12.25
N THR A 309 -0.39 -15.98 -12.43
CA THR A 309 -1.42 -15.02 -12.05
C THR A 309 -2.27 -15.59 -10.92
N GLY A 310 -2.36 -14.87 -9.81
CA GLY A 310 -3.36 -15.14 -8.77
C GLY A 310 -4.63 -14.33 -9.07
N LEU A 311 -5.75 -14.99 -9.25
CA LEU A 311 -7.07 -14.38 -9.41
C LEU A 311 -7.83 -14.44 -8.08
N LYS A 312 -8.38 -13.32 -7.67
CA LYS A 312 -9.27 -13.22 -6.51
C LYS A 312 -10.63 -12.67 -6.95
N SER A 313 -11.71 -13.26 -6.46
CA SER A 313 -13.04 -12.69 -6.65
C SER A 313 -13.11 -11.31 -5.99
N SER A 314 -13.66 -10.34 -6.69
CA SER A 314 -13.69 -8.94 -6.26
C SER A 314 -15.06 -8.33 -6.42
N THR A 315 -15.54 -7.67 -5.39
CA THR A 315 -16.73 -6.81 -5.42
C THR A 315 -16.43 -5.43 -6.04
N ILE A 316 -15.15 -5.14 -6.34
CA ILE A 316 -14.68 -3.88 -6.90
C ILE A 316 -14.44 -4.05 -8.40
N ARG A 317 -15.14 -3.25 -9.20
CA ARG A 317 -14.93 -3.17 -10.65
C ARG A 317 -14.24 -1.85 -11.01
N SER A 318 -13.23 -1.91 -11.87
CA SER A 318 -12.49 -0.75 -12.36
C SER A 318 -12.87 -0.45 -13.81
N PHE A 319 -12.99 0.84 -14.14
CA PHE A 319 -13.39 1.32 -15.45
C PHE A 319 -12.57 2.52 -15.88
N LEU A 320 -12.34 2.72 -17.18
CA LEU A 320 -11.64 3.87 -17.78
C LEU A 320 -10.26 4.14 -17.15
N THR A 321 -9.47 3.11 -16.94
CA THR A 321 -8.18 3.19 -16.21
C THR A 321 -7.15 4.13 -16.83
N ASP A 322 -7.31 4.49 -18.11
CA ASP A 322 -6.44 5.45 -18.81
C ASP A 322 -6.94 6.90 -18.72
N GLU A 323 -8.07 7.13 -18.02
CA GLU A 323 -8.72 8.42 -17.95
C GLU A 323 -8.69 9.02 -16.55
N THR A 324 -8.51 10.32 -16.43
CA THR A 324 -8.71 11.06 -15.18
C THR A 324 -10.17 11.46 -15.04
N ILE A 325 -10.81 11.07 -13.97
CA ILE A 325 -12.22 11.32 -13.70
C ILE A 325 -12.39 12.59 -12.87
N ASN A 326 -13.10 13.55 -13.43
CA ASN A 326 -13.37 14.81 -12.75
C ASN A 326 -14.75 14.85 -12.10
N TYR A 327 -15.72 14.10 -12.65
CA TYR A 327 -17.10 14.14 -12.17
C TYR A 327 -17.83 12.83 -12.44
N ILE A 328 -18.69 12.44 -11.53
CA ILE A 328 -19.56 11.26 -11.65
C ILE A 328 -20.98 11.68 -11.28
N TYR A 329 -21.92 11.38 -12.16
CA TYR A 329 -23.33 11.68 -11.96
C TYR A 329 -24.19 10.46 -12.33
N GLU A 330 -24.99 9.97 -11.40
CA GLU A 330 -26.00 8.97 -11.68
C GLU A 330 -27.37 9.62 -11.93
N SER A 331 -27.93 9.38 -13.11
CA SER A 331 -29.27 9.81 -13.47
C SER A 331 -30.27 8.70 -13.17
N LYS A 332 -31.15 8.94 -12.20
CA LYS A 332 -32.25 8.02 -11.89
C LYS A 332 -33.26 7.95 -13.01
N ASP A 333 -33.57 9.12 -13.61
CA ASP A 333 -34.61 9.22 -14.67
C ASP A 333 -34.19 8.50 -15.96
N LYS A 334 -32.88 8.30 -16.19
CA LYS A 334 -32.32 7.71 -17.40
C LYS A 334 -31.70 6.31 -17.15
N GLU A 335 -31.65 5.87 -15.89
CA GLU A 335 -30.98 4.63 -15.47
C GLU A 335 -29.53 4.53 -16.00
N ARG A 336 -28.81 5.64 -15.97
CA ARG A 336 -27.45 5.75 -16.50
C ARG A 336 -26.52 6.51 -15.57
N ILE A 337 -25.26 6.12 -15.59
CA ILE A 337 -24.16 6.77 -14.91
C ILE A 337 -23.38 7.55 -15.97
N PHE A 338 -23.22 8.86 -15.76
CA PHE A 338 -22.41 9.73 -16.59
C PHE A 338 -21.09 10.03 -15.89
N VAL A 339 -20.00 9.85 -16.61
CA VAL A 339 -18.65 10.00 -16.12
C VAL A 339 -17.93 11.07 -16.93
N GLY A 340 -17.65 12.19 -16.32
CA GLY A 340 -16.94 13.31 -16.92
C GLY A 340 -15.44 13.20 -16.69
N THR A 341 -14.67 13.35 -17.78
CA THR A 341 -13.21 13.18 -17.79
C THR A 341 -12.46 14.51 -17.89
N ASN A 342 -11.14 14.45 -17.78
CA ASN A 342 -10.23 15.59 -17.89
C ASN A 342 -9.77 15.85 -19.33
N GLY A 343 -10.67 15.72 -20.33
CA GLY A 343 -10.37 16.03 -21.73
C GLY A 343 -10.98 15.09 -22.77
N SER A 344 -11.36 13.87 -22.38
CA SER A 344 -12.03 12.91 -23.27
C SER A 344 -13.57 13.02 -23.18
N GLY A 345 -14.10 14.14 -22.68
CA GLY A 345 -15.55 14.38 -22.58
C GLY A 345 -16.27 13.49 -21.60
N ILE A 346 -17.45 12.96 -22.01
CA ILE A 346 -18.32 12.18 -21.14
C ILE A 346 -18.49 10.77 -21.67
N TYR A 347 -18.37 9.79 -20.77
CA TYR A 347 -18.78 8.42 -20.96
C TYR A 347 -20.09 8.14 -20.20
N SER A 348 -20.98 7.38 -20.80
CA SER A 348 -22.25 7.00 -20.19
C SER A 348 -22.36 5.50 -20.09
N TYR A 349 -22.67 5.00 -18.89
CA TYR A 349 -22.86 3.59 -18.60
C TYR A 349 -24.32 3.32 -18.21
N SER A 350 -24.84 2.11 -18.50
CA SER A 350 -26.04 1.63 -17.83
C SER A 350 -25.77 1.42 -16.33
N SER A 351 -26.81 1.41 -15.50
CA SER A 351 -26.65 1.24 -14.03
C SER A 351 -26.03 -0.11 -13.64
N ASP A 352 -26.11 -1.11 -14.51
CA ASP A 352 -25.50 -2.43 -14.37
C ASP A 352 -24.11 -2.54 -15.03
N TYR A 353 -23.64 -1.47 -15.67
CA TYR A 353 -22.40 -1.40 -16.45
C TYR A 353 -22.34 -2.31 -17.70
N SER A 354 -23.45 -2.90 -18.12
CA SER A 354 -23.50 -3.77 -19.30
C SER A 354 -23.34 -3.03 -20.63
N SER A 355 -23.66 -1.74 -20.66
CA SER A 355 -23.52 -0.90 -21.83
C SER A 355 -22.71 0.36 -21.55
N LYS A 356 -21.75 0.66 -22.44
CA LYS A 356 -20.92 1.87 -22.44
C LYS A 356 -21.21 2.67 -23.71
N ARG A 357 -21.37 3.98 -23.60
CA ARG A 357 -21.49 4.92 -24.72
C ARG A 357 -20.58 6.12 -24.48
N HIS A 358 -19.78 6.47 -25.45
CA HIS A 358 -18.99 7.68 -25.44
C HIS A 358 -19.80 8.82 -26.13
N LEU A 359 -19.95 9.95 -25.46
CA LEU A 359 -20.67 11.10 -25.98
C LEU A 359 -19.68 11.98 -26.75
N THR A 360 -19.35 11.59 -27.98
CA THR A 360 -18.25 12.15 -28.78
C THR A 360 -18.34 13.66 -29.05
N ALA A 361 -19.56 14.25 -29.04
CA ALA A 361 -19.71 15.70 -29.17
C ALA A 361 -19.14 16.46 -27.96
N THR A 362 -18.75 15.78 -26.88
CA THR A 362 -18.10 16.35 -25.70
C THR A 362 -16.58 16.21 -25.69
N ASP A 363 -15.98 15.62 -26.74
CA ASP A 363 -14.53 15.42 -26.85
C ASP A 363 -13.76 16.75 -26.75
N GLY A 364 -12.61 16.72 -26.08
CA GLY A 364 -11.81 17.92 -25.80
C GLY A 364 -12.32 18.75 -24.63
N LEU A 365 -13.48 18.44 -24.04
CA LEU A 365 -13.99 19.15 -22.88
C LEU A 365 -13.48 18.54 -21.59
N LYS A 366 -13.04 19.39 -20.69
CA LYS A 366 -12.76 19.04 -19.29
C LYS A 366 -14.02 19.21 -18.46
N ILE A 367 -14.68 18.12 -18.16
CA ILE A 367 -15.98 18.14 -17.50
C ILE A 367 -15.81 18.37 -15.99
N THR A 368 -16.51 19.35 -15.43
CA THR A 368 -16.46 19.66 -13.99
C THR A 368 -17.78 19.40 -13.26
N ALA A 369 -18.91 19.40 -13.97
CA ALA A 369 -20.21 19.07 -13.40
C ALA A 369 -21.16 18.53 -14.47
N ILE A 370 -22.07 17.64 -14.05
CA ILE A 370 -23.12 17.07 -14.89
C ILE A 370 -24.40 16.96 -14.05
N ALA A 371 -25.55 17.27 -14.64
CA ALA A 371 -26.86 17.00 -14.03
C ALA A 371 -27.92 16.73 -15.08
N ASP A 372 -29.03 16.10 -14.70
CA ASP A 372 -30.21 15.99 -15.54
C ASP A 372 -30.85 17.36 -15.73
N TYR A 373 -31.09 17.77 -16.98
CA TYR A 373 -31.81 18.98 -17.30
C TYR A 373 -33.31 18.70 -17.52
N ASN A 374 -33.59 17.75 -18.41
CA ASN A 374 -34.94 17.24 -18.66
C ASN A 374 -34.87 15.76 -19.05
N ARG A 375 -35.96 15.19 -19.49
CA ARG A 375 -36.06 13.75 -19.81
C ARG A 375 -35.04 13.29 -20.86
N ASN A 376 -34.74 14.14 -21.86
CA ASN A 376 -33.88 13.79 -23.00
C ASN A 376 -32.49 14.44 -22.96
N SER A 377 -32.26 15.37 -22.05
CA SER A 377 -31.04 16.17 -22.04
C SER A 377 -30.37 16.19 -20.68
N ILE A 378 -29.04 16.29 -20.71
CA ILE A 378 -28.21 16.61 -19.55
C ILE A 378 -27.60 17.98 -19.73
N ILE A 379 -27.38 18.65 -18.63
CA ILE A 379 -26.59 19.90 -18.57
C ILE A 379 -25.22 19.58 -18.01
N LEU A 380 -24.19 20.16 -18.58
CA LEU A 380 -22.80 19.98 -18.15
C LEU A 380 -22.07 21.31 -18.06
N CYS A 381 -21.06 21.35 -17.22
CA CYS A 381 -20.08 22.42 -17.15
C CYS A 381 -18.74 21.92 -17.65
N ALA A 382 -18.09 22.69 -18.54
CA ALA A 382 -16.75 22.44 -19.01
C ALA A 382 -15.80 23.53 -18.46
N TYR A 383 -14.65 23.11 -17.94
CA TYR A 383 -13.65 23.99 -17.32
C TYR A 383 -13.27 25.15 -18.25
N ASN A 384 -13.43 26.38 -17.79
CA ASN A 384 -13.16 27.63 -18.54
C ASN A 384 -13.93 27.79 -19.87
N GLN A 385 -14.92 26.93 -20.17
CA GLN A 385 -15.71 26.98 -21.40
C GLN A 385 -17.21 27.23 -21.14
N GLY A 386 -17.64 27.15 -19.85
CA GLY A 386 -19.01 27.40 -19.44
C GLY A 386 -19.95 26.21 -19.49
N PHE A 387 -21.23 26.45 -19.66
CA PHE A 387 -22.26 25.43 -19.60
C PHE A 387 -22.75 25.03 -20.98
N TYR A 388 -23.10 23.78 -21.12
CA TYR A 388 -23.65 23.20 -22.35
C TYR A 388 -24.84 22.30 -22.02
N LEU A 389 -25.79 22.25 -22.95
CA LEU A 389 -26.87 21.32 -22.96
C LEU A 389 -26.57 20.22 -23.98
N TYR A 390 -26.57 18.98 -23.55
CA TYR A 390 -26.40 17.82 -24.42
C TYR A 390 -27.72 17.08 -24.59
N ASP A 391 -28.20 16.96 -25.83
CA ASP A 391 -29.36 16.18 -26.16
C ASP A 391 -28.97 14.73 -26.48
N LEU A 392 -29.45 13.79 -25.66
CA LEU A 392 -29.12 12.37 -25.74
C LEU A 392 -29.77 11.66 -26.94
N THR A 393 -30.80 12.27 -27.55
CA THR A 393 -31.54 11.71 -28.70
C THR A 393 -30.91 12.10 -30.03
N THR A 394 -30.38 13.31 -30.12
CA THR A 394 -29.80 13.86 -31.35
C THR A 394 -28.27 13.86 -31.34
N ASP A 395 -27.65 13.48 -30.21
CA ASP A 395 -26.19 13.55 -29.98
C ASP A 395 -25.61 14.95 -30.25
N SER A 396 -26.36 16.00 -29.90
CA SER A 396 -25.97 17.36 -30.14
C SER A 396 -25.63 18.11 -28.85
N LEU A 397 -24.57 18.90 -28.90
CA LEU A 397 -24.10 19.76 -27.83
C LEU A 397 -24.38 21.22 -28.19
N THR A 398 -25.09 21.95 -27.33
CA THR A 398 -25.41 23.34 -27.52
C THR A 398 -24.96 24.18 -26.32
N PRO A 399 -24.33 25.36 -26.53
CA PRO A 399 -23.99 26.25 -25.42
C PRO A 399 -25.24 26.68 -24.65
N PHE A 400 -25.11 26.69 -23.31
CA PHE A 400 -26.17 27.10 -22.40
C PHE A 400 -25.76 28.38 -21.69
N ILE A 401 -26.49 29.47 -21.97
CA ILE A 401 -26.14 30.82 -21.50
C ILE A 401 -27.07 31.20 -20.34
N LEU A 402 -26.49 31.59 -19.22
CA LEU A 402 -27.20 32.09 -18.06
C LEU A 402 -27.46 33.60 -18.23
N VAL A 403 -28.71 34.02 -18.15
CA VAL A 403 -29.10 35.43 -18.19
C VAL A 403 -29.66 35.82 -16.82
N ASP A 404 -29.04 36.80 -16.12
CA ASP A 404 -29.66 37.36 -14.90
C ASP A 404 -30.81 38.27 -15.33
N THR A 405 -32.03 37.83 -15.07
CA THR A 405 -33.24 38.55 -15.47
C THR A 405 -33.44 39.88 -14.75
N ARG A 406 -32.73 40.15 -13.64
CA ARG A 406 -32.82 41.43 -12.89
C ARG A 406 -31.95 42.49 -13.49
N THR A 407 -30.79 42.14 -14.02
CA THR A 407 -29.82 43.06 -14.60
C THR A 407 -29.86 43.11 -16.11
N ASN A 408 -30.53 42.14 -16.74
CA ASN A 408 -30.56 41.91 -18.20
C ASN A 408 -29.14 41.76 -18.80
N THR A 409 -28.16 41.44 -17.96
CA THR A 409 -26.79 41.18 -18.37
C THR A 409 -26.64 39.69 -18.67
N GLN A 410 -26.12 39.36 -19.85
CA GLN A 410 -25.59 38.02 -20.12
C GLN A 410 -24.31 37.84 -19.31
N GLU A 411 -24.44 37.28 -18.16
CA GLU A 411 -23.28 36.74 -17.50
C GLU A 411 -22.90 35.44 -18.24
N CYS A 412 -22.07 35.55 -19.28
CA CYS A 412 -21.28 34.44 -19.76
C CYS A 412 -20.42 34.01 -18.56
N MET A 413 -20.86 33.00 -17.87
CA MET A 413 -20.09 32.47 -16.73
C MET A 413 -18.91 31.69 -17.29
N PHE A 414 -17.85 32.42 -17.64
CA PHE A 414 -16.51 31.91 -17.82
C PHE A 414 -16.00 31.58 -16.42
N GLY A 415 -16.17 30.34 -15.97
CA GLY A 415 -15.70 29.95 -14.66
C GLY A 415 -15.92 28.46 -14.40
N ASN A 416 -15.14 27.91 -13.50
CA ASN A 416 -15.37 26.61 -12.93
C ASN A 416 -16.70 26.61 -12.18
N ALA A 417 -17.67 25.81 -12.60
CA ALA A 417 -18.70 25.33 -11.69
C ALA A 417 -18.28 23.94 -11.23
N PRO A 418 -17.87 23.79 -9.99
CA PRO A 418 -17.51 22.46 -9.47
C PRO A 418 -18.73 21.58 -9.28
N GLU A 419 -19.94 22.13 -9.35
CA GLU A 419 -21.18 21.40 -9.08
C GLU A 419 -22.41 22.00 -9.75
N ILE A 420 -23.30 21.13 -10.27
CA ILE A 420 -24.67 21.44 -10.62
C ILE A 420 -25.54 20.45 -9.85
N TYR A 421 -26.38 20.93 -8.95
CA TYR A 421 -27.19 20.07 -8.09
C TYR A 421 -28.66 20.10 -8.49
N ARG A 422 -29.26 18.93 -8.75
CA ARG A 422 -30.69 18.81 -9.04
C ARG A 422 -31.46 18.56 -7.75
N LEU A 423 -32.40 19.42 -7.47
CA LEU A 423 -33.32 19.32 -6.36
C LEU A 423 -34.42 18.28 -6.63
N PRO A 424 -35.03 17.69 -5.59
CA PRO A 424 -36.14 16.74 -5.75
C PRO A 424 -37.34 17.29 -6.52
N ASP A 425 -37.58 18.62 -6.50
CA ASP A 425 -38.64 19.27 -7.27
C ASP A 425 -38.25 19.54 -8.74
N GLY A 426 -37.07 19.08 -9.17
CA GLY A 426 -36.55 19.20 -10.53
C GLY A 426 -35.84 20.50 -10.83
N LYS A 427 -35.80 21.46 -9.91
CA LYS A 427 -34.96 22.67 -10.05
C LYS A 427 -33.48 22.35 -9.95
N LEU A 428 -32.65 23.24 -10.50
CA LEU A 428 -31.21 23.11 -10.51
C LEU A 428 -30.58 24.24 -9.68
N ILE A 429 -29.58 23.91 -8.89
CA ILE A 429 -28.68 24.90 -8.27
C ILE A 429 -27.34 24.81 -9.01
N PHE A 430 -26.91 25.92 -9.56
CA PHE A 430 -25.61 26.09 -10.18
C PHE A 430 -24.67 26.71 -9.15
N PHE A 431 -23.63 25.97 -8.79
CA PHE A 431 -22.57 26.46 -7.92
C PHE A 431 -21.40 26.90 -8.80
N ALA A 432 -21.31 28.21 -8.98
CA ALA A 432 -20.29 28.84 -9.78
C ALA A 432 -19.69 30.04 -9.03
N VAL A 433 -19.17 31.06 -9.74
CA VAL A 433 -18.72 32.32 -9.12
C VAL A 433 -19.83 32.95 -8.29
N HIS A 434 -21.05 32.90 -8.79
CA HIS A 434 -22.28 33.16 -8.02
C HIS A 434 -23.16 31.91 -8.07
N ASN A 435 -23.97 31.72 -7.06
CA ASN A 435 -24.84 30.56 -6.94
C ASN A 435 -26.26 30.93 -7.41
N TYR A 436 -26.82 30.12 -8.31
CA TYR A 436 -28.11 30.38 -8.92
C TYR A 436 -29.08 29.22 -8.81
N LEU A 437 -30.35 29.53 -8.53
CA LEU A 437 -31.45 28.59 -8.63
C LEU A 437 -32.15 28.76 -9.98
N HIS A 438 -32.35 27.69 -10.73
CA HIS A 438 -32.96 27.65 -12.04
C HIS A 438 -34.04 26.59 -12.13
N THR A 439 -35.13 26.89 -12.87
CA THR A 439 -36.16 25.91 -13.23
C THR A 439 -35.98 25.52 -14.69
N PRO A 440 -35.75 24.24 -15.02
CA PRO A 440 -35.62 23.81 -16.42
C PRO A 440 -36.80 24.24 -17.28
N GLY A 441 -36.49 24.82 -18.46
CA GLY A 441 -37.50 25.35 -19.36
C GLY A 441 -37.92 26.80 -19.09
N SER A 442 -37.48 27.40 -17.99
CA SER A 442 -37.63 28.83 -17.70
C SER A 442 -36.41 29.61 -18.20
N THR A 443 -36.59 30.90 -18.46
CA THR A 443 -35.48 31.82 -18.71
C THR A 443 -34.94 32.45 -17.43
N ASP A 444 -35.55 32.14 -16.27
CA ASP A 444 -35.25 32.81 -15.01
C ASP A 444 -34.15 32.09 -14.23
N PHE A 445 -33.15 32.89 -13.80
CA PHE A 445 -32.11 32.50 -12.87
C PHE A 445 -32.21 33.39 -11.62
N ILE A 446 -32.35 32.75 -10.47
CA ILE A 446 -32.52 33.45 -9.21
C ILE A 446 -31.24 33.34 -8.42
N LYS A 447 -30.55 34.44 -8.16
CA LYS A 447 -29.33 34.45 -7.36
C LYS A 447 -29.61 34.06 -5.90
N MET A 448 -28.82 33.17 -5.38
CA MET A 448 -28.76 32.80 -3.95
C MET A 448 -27.97 33.89 -3.18
N ASN A 449 -28.27 34.09 -1.90
CA ASN A 449 -27.63 35.16 -1.06
C ASN A 449 -27.66 36.55 -1.67
N ALA A 450 -28.78 36.96 -2.28
CA ALA A 450 -28.89 38.19 -3.04
C ALA A 450 -28.60 39.48 -2.21
N ASN A 451 -28.68 39.39 -0.88
CA ASN A 451 -28.57 40.54 0.06
C ASN A 451 -27.36 40.42 1.00
N GLU A 452 -26.48 39.44 0.82
CA GLU A 452 -25.30 39.25 1.66
C GLU A 452 -24.03 39.58 0.86
N ASP A 453 -23.14 40.38 1.45
CA ASP A 453 -21.82 40.73 0.88
C ASP A 453 -20.82 39.55 0.93
N GLU A 454 -21.22 38.43 1.51
CA GLU A 454 -20.36 37.29 1.63
C GLU A 454 -20.31 36.49 0.32
N TYR A 455 -19.14 36.56 -0.33
CA TYR A 455 -18.83 35.86 -1.56
C TYR A 455 -18.53 34.41 -1.25
N VAL A 456 -19.36 33.48 -1.74
CA VAL A 456 -19.19 32.04 -1.55
C VAL A 456 -19.08 31.37 -2.91
N SER A 457 -17.87 30.88 -3.26
CA SER A 457 -17.58 30.19 -4.52
C SER A 457 -17.07 28.79 -4.31
N ASP A 458 -16.96 28.03 -5.39
CA ASP A 458 -16.38 26.68 -5.44
C ASP A 458 -17.04 25.67 -4.49
N LEU A 459 -18.35 25.81 -4.30
CA LEU A 459 -19.11 24.91 -3.47
C LEU A 459 -19.36 23.57 -4.17
N ARG A 460 -19.16 22.50 -3.41
CA ARG A 460 -19.55 21.15 -3.77
C ARG A 460 -20.64 20.68 -2.83
N VAL A 461 -21.62 19.94 -3.35
CA VAL A 461 -22.76 19.49 -2.57
C VAL A 461 -22.52 18.09 -2.08
N VAL A 462 -22.91 17.85 -0.82
CA VAL A 462 -23.05 16.52 -0.28
C VAL A 462 -24.49 16.06 -0.47
N TYR A 463 -24.67 14.86 -0.90
CA TYR A 463 -25.98 14.28 -1.05
C TYR A 463 -26.71 14.27 0.30
N PRO A 464 -27.87 14.94 0.43
CA PRO A 464 -28.61 14.91 1.68
C PRO A 464 -29.24 13.54 1.87
N GLY A 465 -29.10 12.96 3.05
CA GLY A 465 -29.96 11.88 3.51
C GLY A 465 -31.45 12.28 3.40
N SER A 466 -32.34 11.35 3.28
CA SER A 466 -33.70 11.40 2.79
C SER A 466 -34.70 12.34 3.49
N ALA A 467 -34.35 13.15 4.49
CA ALA A 467 -35.32 13.77 5.38
C ALA A 467 -35.14 15.27 5.70
N THR A 468 -34.19 15.98 5.16
CA THR A 468 -33.97 17.36 5.58
C THR A 468 -34.15 18.40 4.45
N ASN A 469 -34.90 19.50 4.76
CA ASN A 469 -34.99 20.70 3.93
C ASN A 469 -33.66 21.46 3.78
N HIS A 470 -32.55 20.86 4.25
CA HIS A 470 -31.24 21.47 4.28
C HIS A 470 -30.23 20.63 3.49
N ILE A 471 -29.49 21.32 2.63
CA ILE A 471 -28.40 20.76 1.86
C ILE A 471 -27.09 21.23 2.51
N TYR A 472 -26.15 20.33 2.73
CA TYR A 472 -24.79 20.70 3.11
C TYR A 472 -23.92 20.76 1.88
N SER A 473 -23.05 21.76 1.86
CA SER A 473 -22.02 21.95 0.85
C SER A 473 -20.70 22.29 1.50
N TYR A 474 -19.61 22.16 0.76
CA TYR A 474 -18.29 22.50 1.24
C TYR A 474 -17.45 23.17 0.16
N SER A 475 -16.47 23.93 0.62
CA SER A 475 -15.32 24.36 -0.16
C SER A 475 -14.05 24.14 0.64
N ARG A 476 -12.90 24.46 0.08
CA ARG A 476 -11.63 24.38 0.83
C ARG A 476 -11.61 25.24 2.09
N GLU A 477 -12.48 26.27 2.16
CA GLU A 477 -12.53 27.22 3.26
C GLU A 477 -13.49 26.86 4.40
N GLY A 478 -14.40 25.91 4.16
CA GLY A 478 -15.36 25.57 5.20
C GLY A 478 -16.53 24.72 4.73
N ILE A 479 -17.44 24.46 5.67
CA ILE A 479 -18.71 23.77 5.46
C ILE A 479 -19.84 24.78 5.52
N PHE A 480 -20.81 24.62 4.62
CA PHE A 480 -21.93 25.52 4.43
C PHE A 480 -23.25 24.76 4.53
N LYS A 481 -24.27 25.45 5.02
CA LYS A 481 -25.65 24.99 5.04
C LYS A 481 -26.47 25.80 4.06
N ILE A 482 -27.20 25.15 3.17
CA ILE A 482 -28.03 25.76 2.16
C ILE A 482 -29.49 25.59 2.56
N ASP A 483 -30.23 26.70 2.68
CA ASP A 483 -31.67 26.73 2.84
C ASP A 483 -32.26 27.19 1.49
N VAL A 484 -32.82 26.24 0.75
CA VAL A 484 -33.35 26.48 -0.59
C VAL A 484 -34.58 27.39 -0.55
N GLN A 485 -35.43 27.27 0.48
CA GLN A 485 -36.66 28.07 0.62
C GLN A 485 -36.31 29.54 0.92
N LYS A 486 -35.33 29.75 1.81
CA LYS A 486 -34.85 31.11 2.13
C LYS A 486 -33.84 31.65 1.12
N ARG A 487 -33.38 30.78 0.19
CA ARG A 487 -32.34 31.08 -0.81
C ARG A 487 -31.04 31.59 -0.15
N SER A 488 -30.69 31.04 0.99
CA SER A 488 -29.53 31.43 1.76
C SER A 488 -28.50 30.33 1.85
N ILE A 489 -27.24 30.71 1.78
CA ILE A 489 -26.07 29.86 1.98
C ILE A 489 -25.31 30.43 3.16
N LYS A 490 -25.19 29.65 4.23
CA LYS A 490 -24.57 30.10 5.47
C LYS A 490 -23.39 29.21 5.83
N LYS A 491 -22.22 29.82 6.07
CA LYS A 491 -21.06 29.11 6.59
C LYS A 491 -21.32 28.63 8.01
N VAL A 492 -21.17 27.36 8.28
CA VAL A 492 -21.39 26.74 9.59
C VAL A 492 -20.08 26.28 10.25
N MET A 493 -19.03 26.07 9.46
CA MET A 493 -17.70 25.74 9.95
C MET A 493 -16.64 26.31 9.01
N SER A 494 -15.57 26.88 9.56
CA SER A 494 -14.37 27.30 8.82
C SER A 494 -13.24 26.30 9.03
N TYR A 495 -12.35 26.17 8.05
CA TYR A 495 -11.09 25.47 8.26
C TYR A 495 -10.25 26.18 9.33
N THR A 496 -9.34 25.47 9.94
CA THR A 496 -8.37 25.99 10.90
C THR A 496 -6.97 25.51 10.54
N ASN A 497 -5.94 26.15 11.08
CA ASN A 497 -4.57 25.68 10.90
C ASN A 497 -4.35 24.26 11.46
N ALA A 498 -5.21 23.82 12.40
CA ALA A 498 -5.15 22.49 12.98
C ALA A 498 -5.85 21.43 12.10
N THR A 499 -6.90 21.80 11.37
CA THR A 499 -7.60 20.87 10.47
C THR A 499 -7.02 20.85 9.07
N GLY A 500 -6.41 21.93 8.60
CA GLY A 500 -6.11 22.13 7.19
C GLY A 500 -7.37 22.38 6.35
N HIS A 501 -7.21 22.47 5.03
CA HIS A 501 -8.32 22.66 4.11
C HIS A 501 -9.27 21.46 4.07
N ILE A 502 -10.55 21.72 3.87
CA ILE A 502 -11.57 20.69 3.70
C ILE A 502 -11.55 20.23 2.25
N ASN A 503 -11.29 18.93 2.04
CA ASN A 503 -11.20 18.32 0.72
C ASN A 503 -12.52 17.64 0.30
N CYS A 504 -13.23 17.04 1.26
CA CYS A 504 -14.44 16.26 1.03
C CYS A 504 -15.30 16.19 2.29
N ILE A 505 -16.58 15.88 2.10
CA ILE A 505 -17.50 15.57 3.22
C ILE A 505 -18.43 14.43 2.80
N SER A 506 -18.90 13.66 3.75
CA SER A 506 -19.95 12.68 3.57
C SER A 506 -20.85 12.61 4.78
N TYR A 507 -22.11 12.31 4.55
CA TYR A 507 -23.14 12.25 5.58
C TYR A 507 -24.03 11.03 5.36
N ASN A 508 -24.36 10.37 6.45
CA ASN A 508 -25.47 9.41 6.51
C ASN A 508 -26.45 9.85 7.62
N ASP A 509 -27.51 9.10 7.88
CA ASP A 509 -28.56 9.46 8.85
C ASP A 509 -28.03 9.60 10.29
N THR A 510 -26.83 9.10 10.59
CA THR A 510 -26.25 9.03 11.94
C THR A 510 -24.94 9.78 12.08
N GLU A 511 -24.16 9.92 11.02
CA GLU A 511 -22.80 10.43 11.07
C GLU A 511 -22.55 11.49 9.99
N PHE A 512 -21.80 12.51 10.33
CA PHE A 512 -21.26 13.50 9.41
C PHE A 512 -19.73 13.49 9.52
N VAL A 513 -19.03 13.20 8.43
CA VAL A 513 -17.58 13.16 8.38
C VAL A 513 -17.04 14.12 7.32
N PHE A 514 -15.83 14.61 7.53
CA PHE A 514 -15.12 15.40 6.54
C PHE A 514 -13.63 15.06 6.52
N GLY A 515 -13.07 15.02 5.31
CA GLY A 515 -11.67 14.77 5.07
C GLY A 515 -10.92 16.09 4.83
N THR A 516 -9.68 16.15 5.31
CA THR A 516 -8.83 17.34 5.25
C THR A 516 -7.40 16.98 4.86
N ASP A 517 -6.54 18.02 4.77
CA ASP A 517 -5.10 17.84 4.58
C ASP A 517 -4.40 17.16 5.79
N TYR A 518 -5.08 17.07 6.95
CA TYR A 518 -4.52 16.50 8.18
C TYR A 518 -5.37 15.39 8.79
N GLY A 519 -6.19 14.72 7.98
CA GLY A 519 -6.91 13.52 8.37
C GLY A 519 -8.41 13.59 8.23
N LEU A 520 -9.07 12.65 8.89
CA LEU A 520 -10.52 12.49 8.93
C LEU A 520 -11.09 13.07 10.22
N TYR A 521 -12.22 13.77 10.12
CA TYR A 521 -12.92 14.36 11.26
C TYR A 521 -14.40 14.00 11.25
N ARG A 522 -14.99 13.89 12.45
CA ARG A 522 -16.44 13.80 12.63
C ARG A 522 -16.98 15.15 13.04
N LEU A 523 -18.10 15.56 12.44
CA LEU A 523 -18.81 16.80 12.74
C LEU A 523 -20.11 16.49 13.50
N ASN A 524 -20.34 17.19 14.58
CA ASN A 524 -21.64 17.21 15.25
C ASN A 524 -22.53 18.29 14.55
N THR A 525 -23.65 17.86 13.97
CA THR A 525 -24.54 18.75 13.20
C THR A 525 -25.40 19.68 14.04
N GLU A 526 -25.48 19.47 15.35
CA GLU A 526 -26.27 20.33 16.26
C GLU A 526 -25.49 21.58 16.67
N ASN A 527 -24.22 21.42 17.01
CA ASN A 527 -23.37 22.51 17.52
C ASN A 527 -22.14 22.81 16.65
N TYR A 528 -21.95 22.06 15.56
CA TYR A 528 -20.83 22.15 14.62
C TYR A 528 -19.43 21.98 15.27
N SER A 529 -19.37 21.32 16.43
CA SER A 529 -18.09 20.88 16.97
C SER A 529 -17.57 19.67 16.20
N TYR A 530 -16.27 19.50 16.16
CA TYR A 530 -15.65 18.39 15.43
C TYR A 530 -14.63 17.66 16.28
N ALA A 531 -14.42 16.39 15.96
CA ALA A 531 -13.43 15.52 16.59
C ALA A 531 -12.58 14.80 15.53
N HIS A 532 -11.27 14.73 15.75
CA HIS A 532 -10.35 14.01 14.89
C HIS A 532 -10.55 12.50 15.02
N VAL A 533 -10.64 11.81 13.90
CA VAL A 533 -10.61 10.34 13.83
C VAL A 533 -9.18 9.94 13.50
N TYR A 534 -8.41 9.67 14.55
CA TYR A 534 -6.98 9.39 14.40
C TYR A 534 -6.70 8.10 13.64
N SER A 535 -5.75 8.16 12.71
CA SER A 535 -5.11 7.02 12.06
C SER A 535 -3.63 7.33 11.83
N SER A 536 -2.76 6.34 11.99
CA SER A 536 -1.35 6.43 11.59
C SER A 536 -1.10 5.92 10.16
N LEU A 537 -2.14 5.39 9.50
CA LEU A 537 -2.03 4.79 8.17
C LEU A 537 -2.03 5.84 7.04
N PHE A 538 -2.54 7.04 7.31
CA PHE A 538 -2.62 8.13 6.34
C PHE A 538 -2.62 9.49 7.03
N ASN A 539 -2.26 10.53 6.27
CA ASN A 539 -2.28 11.91 6.73
C ASN A 539 -3.38 12.73 6.04
N ARG A 540 -3.44 12.69 4.71
CA ARG A 540 -4.35 13.49 3.91
C ARG A 540 -5.52 12.64 3.41
N VAL A 541 -6.75 13.11 3.63
CA VAL A 541 -7.96 12.49 3.10
C VAL A 541 -8.46 13.34 1.92
N THR A 542 -8.61 12.72 0.76
CA THR A 542 -9.00 13.39 -0.49
C THR A 542 -10.46 13.23 -0.83
N GLU A 543 -11.09 12.09 -0.45
CA GLU A 543 -12.49 11.81 -0.71
C GLU A 543 -13.09 10.88 0.35
N VAL A 544 -14.38 10.99 0.63
CA VAL A 544 -15.10 10.13 1.57
C VAL A 544 -16.51 9.84 1.06
N CYS A 545 -16.99 8.60 1.23
CA CYS A 545 -18.34 8.21 0.87
C CYS A 545 -18.86 7.09 1.78
N PHE A 546 -20.04 7.27 2.37
CA PHE A 546 -20.75 6.19 3.05
C PHE A 546 -21.49 5.32 2.04
N ASP A 547 -21.44 4.01 2.25
CA ASP A 547 -22.34 3.08 1.58
C ASP A 547 -23.70 2.98 2.31
N LYS A 548 -24.63 2.20 1.78
CA LYS A 548 -25.97 2.02 2.38
C LYS A 548 -25.94 1.29 3.73
N GLU A 549 -24.92 0.50 3.97
CA GLU A 549 -24.72 -0.25 5.20
C GLU A 549 -24.07 0.61 6.30
N GLY A 550 -23.62 1.81 5.96
CA GLY A 550 -22.94 2.74 6.87
C GLY A 550 -21.44 2.53 6.95
N THR A 551 -20.85 1.72 6.08
CA THR A 551 -19.41 1.62 5.93
C THR A 551 -18.88 2.87 5.26
N LEU A 552 -17.80 3.43 5.77
CA LEU A 552 -17.17 4.59 5.17
C LEU A 552 -15.99 4.16 4.27
N TRP A 553 -16.06 4.58 3.01
CA TRP A 553 -14.99 4.43 2.04
C TRP A 553 -14.25 5.75 1.89
N LEU A 554 -12.94 5.73 1.90
CA LEU A 554 -12.13 6.93 1.81
C LEU A 554 -10.90 6.77 0.93
N GLY A 555 -10.64 7.78 0.11
CA GLY A 555 -9.38 7.99 -0.58
C GLY A 555 -8.45 8.80 0.31
N ALA A 556 -7.25 8.28 0.61
CA ALA A 556 -6.26 8.97 1.41
C ALA A 556 -4.84 8.57 0.99
N ASP A 557 -3.92 9.53 0.89
CA ASP A 557 -2.51 9.34 0.54
C ASP A 557 -2.28 8.35 -0.63
N ASN A 558 -3.07 8.50 -1.72
CA ASN A 558 -3.07 7.64 -2.92
C ASN A 558 -3.51 6.19 -2.70
N ALA A 559 -4.24 5.90 -1.63
CA ALA A 559 -4.80 4.58 -1.35
C ALA A 559 -6.31 4.68 -1.06
N LEU A 560 -7.01 3.56 -1.26
CA LEU A 560 -8.39 3.39 -0.84
C LEU A 560 -8.42 2.70 0.52
N PHE A 561 -9.25 3.21 1.43
CA PHE A 561 -9.49 2.60 2.74
C PHE A 561 -10.97 2.34 2.95
N LYS A 562 -11.26 1.27 3.66
CA LYS A 562 -12.55 0.97 4.25
C LYS A 562 -12.48 1.27 5.74
N TYR A 563 -13.46 2.01 6.27
CA TYR A 563 -13.58 2.25 7.71
C TYR A 563 -14.85 1.63 8.25
N GLU A 564 -14.69 0.63 9.05
CA GLU A 564 -15.77 -0.14 9.66
C GLU A 564 -15.37 -0.55 11.08
N ASN A 565 -16.33 -0.61 12.03
CA ASN A 565 -16.07 -0.99 13.41
C ASN A 565 -14.93 -0.20 14.09
N LYS A 566 -14.77 1.08 13.75
CA LYS A 566 -13.70 1.99 14.22
C LYS A 566 -12.29 1.63 13.73
N LEU A 567 -12.16 0.90 12.64
CA LEU A 567 -10.90 0.46 12.07
C LEU A 567 -10.80 0.82 10.60
N PHE A 568 -9.59 1.22 10.20
CA PHE A 568 -9.25 1.46 8.80
C PHE A 568 -8.57 0.23 8.23
N SER A 569 -9.14 -0.29 7.15
CA SER A 569 -8.55 -1.39 6.38
C SER A 569 -8.16 -0.86 5.00
N PRO A 570 -6.88 -0.90 4.62
CA PRO A 570 -6.46 -0.49 3.30
C PRO A 570 -6.94 -1.49 2.25
N ILE A 571 -7.51 -0.95 1.17
CA ILE A 571 -7.87 -1.72 -0.02
C ILE A 571 -6.80 -1.39 -1.07
N GLY A 572 -5.83 -2.26 -1.22
CA GLY A 572 -4.67 -2.01 -2.06
C GLY A 572 -4.82 -2.47 -3.50
N GLU A 573 -3.74 -2.35 -4.27
CA GLU A 573 -3.61 -2.88 -5.63
C GLU A 573 -3.95 -4.37 -5.71
N ASN A 574 -3.75 -5.09 -4.62
CA ASN A 574 -4.09 -6.51 -4.49
C ASN A 574 -5.61 -6.79 -4.49
N SER A 575 -6.45 -5.77 -4.51
CA SER A 575 -7.92 -5.89 -4.62
C SER A 575 -8.47 -5.37 -5.96
N GLY A 576 -7.59 -5.12 -6.93
CA GLY A 576 -7.96 -4.61 -8.25
C GLY A 576 -8.21 -3.11 -8.30
N VAL A 577 -7.79 -2.40 -7.28
CA VAL A 577 -7.92 -0.95 -7.20
C VAL A 577 -6.73 -0.30 -7.90
N ALA A 578 -6.92 0.07 -9.17
CA ALA A 578 -5.95 0.88 -9.91
C ALA A 578 -6.08 2.39 -9.63
N ALA A 579 -7.00 2.79 -8.75
CA ALA A 579 -7.30 4.20 -8.54
C ALA A 579 -6.28 4.85 -7.61
N ASN A 580 -5.43 5.66 -8.20
CA ASN A 580 -4.62 6.64 -7.50
C ASN A 580 -5.42 7.95 -7.38
N GLU A 581 -5.18 8.70 -6.30
CA GLU A 581 -5.77 10.02 -6.08
C GLU A 581 -7.30 10.08 -6.26
N ILE A 582 -8.02 9.28 -5.49
CA ILE A 582 -9.48 9.34 -5.46
C ILE A 582 -9.91 10.76 -5.04
N SER A 583 -10.68 11.41 -5.88
CA SER A 583 -11.07 12.81 -5.69
C SER A 583 -12.57 13.08 -5.95
N ARG A 584 -13.32 12.03 -6.25
CA ARG A 584 -14.76 12.07 -6.49
C ARG A 584 -15.44 10.82 -5.98
N SER A 585 -16.59 10.99 -5.38
CA SER A 585 -17.45 9.91 -4.95
C SER A 585 -18.92 10.18 -5.26
N THR A 586 -19.69 9.13 -5.43
CA THR A 586 -21.14 9.15 -5.40
C THR A 586 -21.67 7.82 -4.91
N LEU A 587 -22.82 7.86 -4.24
CA LEU A 587 -23.56 6.65 -3.86
C LEU A 587 -24.62 6.39 -4.92
N SER A 588 -24.53 5.22 -5.57
CA SER A 588 -25.50 4.78 -6.56
C SER A 588 -26.88 4.49 -5.93
N HIS A 589 -27.93 4.63 -6.71
CA HIS A 589 -29.27 4.22 -6.33
C HIS A 589 -29.36 2.71 -6.02
N SER A 590 -28.55 1.88 -6.67
CA SER A 590 -28.41 0.45 -6.35
C SER A 590 -27.74 0.21 -5.00
N GLY A 591 -27.01 1.20 -4.48
CA GLY A 591 -26.22 1.14 -3.24
C GLY A 591 -24.76 0.91 -3.46
N ALA A 592 -24.28 0.84 -4.70
CA ALA A 592 -22.86 0.80 -4.99
C ALA A 592 -22.21 2.15 -4.69
N VAL A 593 -21.03 2.12 -4.10
CA VAL A 593 -20.15 3.29 -3.98
C VAL A 593 -19.35 3.42 -5.26
N ILE A 594 -19.41 4.59 -5.89
CA ILE A 594 -18.66 4.88 -7.11
C ILE A 594 -17.60 5.92 -6.76
N LEU A 595 -16.33 5.59 -7.01
CA LEU A 595 -15.17 6.43 -6.69
C LEU A 595 -14.37 6.73 -7.95
N GLY A 596 -14.12 7.98 -8.25
CA GLY A 596 -13.33 8.44 -9.40
C GLY A 596 -12.00 9.03 -8.99
N GLY A 597 -10.98 8.79 -9.79
CA GLY A 597 -9.61 9.26 -9.54
C GLY A 597 -8.80 9.51 -10.82
N SER A 598 -7.49 9.60 -10.68
CA SER A 598 -6.58 9.83 -11.81
C SER A 598 -6.51 8.66 -12.81
N ASN A 599 -6.82 7.44 -12.36
CA ASN A 599 -6.78 6.21 -13.17
C ASN A 599 -8.17 5.58 -13.28
N GLY A 600 -9.16 6.34 -13.75
CA GLY A 600 -10.51 5.85 -13.96
C GLY A 600 -11.42 5.94 -12.74
N PHE A 601 -12.44 5.11 -12.73
CA PHE A 601 -13.36 5.02 -11.61
C PHE A 601 -13.60 3.57 -11.17
N LEU A 602 -13.97 3.43 -9.91
CA LEU A 602 -14.29 2.17 -9.24
C LEU A 602 -15.80 2.13 -8.96
N SER A 603 -16.39 0.96 -9.10
CA SER A 603 -17.72 0.65 -8.56
C SER A 603 -17.57 -0.45 -7.53
N ILE A 604 -18.00 -0.17 -6.31
CA ILE A 604 -17.94 -1.10 -5.18
C ILE A 604 -19.38 -1.51 -4.88
N ASN A 605 -19.71 -2.78 -5.13
CA ASN A 605 -21.05 -3.29 -4.96
C ASN A 605 -21.06 -4.48 -4.01
N GLY A 606 -21.89 -4.41 -2.97
CA GLY A 606 -22.16 -5.53 -2.08
C GLY A 606 -21.20 -5.74 -0.92
N LYS A 607 -21.59 -6.69 -0.07
CA LYS A 607 -20.78 -7.16 1.05
C LYS A 607 -19.72 -8.10 0.51
N ASP A 608 -18.51 -7.96 1.03
CA ASP A 608 -17.47 -8.96 0.87
C ASP A 608 -17.96 -10.27 1.51
N HIS A 609 -18.24 -11.28 0.71
CA HIS A 609 -18.78 -12.56 1.18
C HIS A 609 -17.69 -13.54 1.63
N THR A 610 -16.42 -13.14 1.59
CA THR A 610 -15.35 -13.98 2.10
C THR A 610 -15.51 -14.16 3.60
N VAL A 611 -15.92 -15.36 4.00
CA VAL A 611 -15.99 -15.76 5.41
C VAL A 611 -14.57 -16.11 5.85
N TYR A 612 -13.87 -15.13 6.38
CA TYR A 612 -12.58 -15.37 6.99
C TYR A 612 -12.75 -15.98 8.38
N SER A 613 -12.06 -17.07 8.66
CA SER A 613 -12.03 -17.65 9.99
C SER A 613 -10.92 -17.00 10.82
N ASP A 614 -11.30 -16.16 11.78
CA ASP A 614 -10.39 -15.64 12.80
C ASP A 614 -10.16 -16.63 13.97
N ALA A 615 -10.54 -17.90 13.82
CA ALA A 615 -10.61 -18.86 14.91
C ALA A 615 -9.23 -19.22 15.48
N THR A 616 -8.19 -19.19 14.67
CA THR A 616 -6.81 -19.50 15.05
C THR A 616 -5.93 -18.27 14.96
N GLU A 617 -4.98 -18.12 15.89
CA GLU A 617 -3.94 -17.09 15.75
C GLU A 617 -2.89 -17.56 14.76
N LYS A 618 -2.63 -16.70 13.76
CA LYS A 618 -1.65 -16.93 12.70
C LYS A 618 -0.25 -16.58 13.18
N THR A 619 0.76 -17.22 12.60
CA THR A 619 2.16 -17.02 12.98
C THR A 619 2.82 -15.95 12.09
N ILE A 620 3.51 -15.00 12.69
CA ILE A 620 4.32 -14.03 11.98
C ILE A 620 5.74 -14.60 11.80
N ARG A 621 6.18 -14.69 10.54
CA ARG A 621 7.51 -15.19 10.19
C ARG A 621 8.43 -14.02 9.86
N LEU A 622 9.62 -14.04 10.45
CA LEU A 622 10.72 -13.13 10.10
C LEU A 622 11.46 -13.70 8.87
N HIS A 623 11.53 -12.94 7.78
CA HIS A 623 12.22 -13.33 6.55
C HIS A 623 13.64 -12.80 6.50
N GLU A 624 13.79 -11.50 6.66
CA GLU A 624 15.05 -10.81 6.44
C GLU A 624 15.22 -9.65 7.41
N VAL A 625 16.45 -9.43 7.80
CA VAL A 625 16.83 -8.25 8.56
C VAL A 625 18.03 -7.60 7.89
N ASP A 626 17.83 -6.38 7.45
CA ASP A 626 18.88 -5.56 6.88
C ASP A 626 19.39 -4.53 7.86
N LEU A 627 20.69 -4.42 7.95
CA LEU A 627 21.36 -3.39 8.74
C LEU A 627 22.19 -2.49 7.82
N ASP A 628 21.80 -1.23 7.71
CA ASP A 628 22.45 -0.24 6.84
C ASP A 628 22.61 -0.74 5.37
N GLY A 629 21.58 -1.43 4.83
CA GLY A 629 21.55 -1.95 3.46
C GLY A 629 22.33 -3.26 3.24
N LYS A 630 22.63 -3.99 4.30
CA LYS A 630 23.29 -5.31 4.23
C LYS A 630 22.54 -6.33 5.06
N ALA A 631 22.37 -7.52 4.50
CA ALA A 631 21.76 -8.63 5.22
C ALA A 631 22.52 -8.90 6.52
N ALA A 632 21.80 -8.96 7.62
CA ALA A 632 22.35 -9.16 8.94
C ALA A 632 22.21 -10.60 9.41
N SER A 633 23.26 -11.16 10.00
CA SER A 633 23.17 -12.48 10.61
C SER A 633 22.42 -12.43 11.95
N ILE A 634 21.40 -13.24 12.07
CA ILE A 634 20.59 -13.42 13.28
C ILE A 634 21.07 -14.67 14.03
N GLN A 635 21.30 -14.55 15.32
CA GLN A 635 21.64 -15.69 16.17
C GLN A 635 20.60 -15.81 17.29
N ASN A 636 19.85 -16.93 17.32
CA ASN A 636 18.79 -17.18 18.31
C ASN A 636 17.84 -15.98 18.43
N GLU A 637 17.24 -15.55 17.30
CA GLU A 637 16.31 -14.40 17.22
C GLU A 637 16.90 -13.08 17.78
N THR A 638 18.21 -12.99 17.86
CA THR A 638 18.89 -11.79 18.38
C THR A 638 19.82 -11.21 17.33
N ILE A 639 19.67 -9.89 17.10
CA ILE A 639 20.59 -9.09 16.29
C ILE A 639 21.41 -8.14 17.16
N ARG A 640 22.70 -7.98 16.82
CA ARG A 640 23.58 -7.01 17.43
C ARG A 640 23.81 -5.84 16.48
N ILE A 641 23.40 -4.65 16.92
CA ILE A 641 23.52 -3.43 16.13
C ILE A 641 24.71 -2.62 16.65
N PRO A 642 25.68 -2.25 15.80
CA PRO A 642 26.73 -1.28 16.14
C PRO A 642 26.15 0.07 16.58
N ASP A 643 26.92 0.83 17.35
CA ASP A 643 26.48 2.15 17.84
C ASP A 643 26.17 3.18 16.75
N LYS A 644 26.85 3.06 15.60
CA LYS A 644 26.75 4.01 14.47
C LYS A 644 25.65 3.67 13.49
N SER A 645 25.14 2.43 13.49
CA SER A 645 24.08 1.99 12.58
C SER A 645 22.77 2.68 12.91
N LYS A 646 22.06 3.13 11.87
CA LYS A 646 20.85 3.92 12.00
C LYS A 646 19.62 3.19 11.48
N ASP A 647 19.79 2.41 10.42
CA ASP A 647 18.72 1.83 9.64
C ASP A 647 18.66 0.32 9.86
N LEU A 648 17.62 -0.11 10.55
CA LEU A 648 17.27 -1.52 10.71
C LEU A 648 15.99 -1.74 9.95
N ASN A 649 16.06 -2.43 8.80
CA ASN A 649 14.89 -2.86 8.04
C ASN A 649 14.57 -4.29 8.40
N VAL A 650 13.30 -4.54 8.64
CA VAL A 650 12.77 -5.86 9.01
C VAL A 650 11.70 -6.24 8.00
N THR A 651 11.83 -7.42 7.42
CA THR A 651 10.83 -7.99 6.50
C THR A 651 10.17 -9.19 7.15
N ILE A 652 8.84 -9.19 7.17
CA ILE A 652 8.00 -10.21 7.79
C ILE A 652 6.98 -10.75 6.80
N SER A 653 6.38 -11.88 7.12
CA SER A 653 5.14 -12.35 6.49
C SER A 653 4.22 -12.96 7.54
N LEU A 654 2.94 -13.02 7.23
CA LEU A 654 1.95 -13.72 8.03
C LEU A 654 1.67 -15.08 7.38
N LEU A 655 1.96 -16.15 8.09
CA LEU A 655 1.65 -17.52 7.63
C LEU A 655 0.16 -17.78 7.76
N ASP A 656 -0.35 -18.69 6.91
CA ASP A 656 -1.76 -19.06 6.83
C ASP A 656 -2.70 -17.84 6.64
N ALA A 657 -2.22 -16.86 5.88
CA ALA A 657 -2.97 -15.70 5.47
C ALA A 657 -3.24 -15.77 3.96
N ASP A 658 -4.33 -15.13 3.52
CA ASP A 658 -4.63 -15.00 2.10
C ASP A 658 -3.45 -14.31 1.38
N PRO A 659 -2.77 -14.99 0.43
CA PRO A 659 -1.59 -14.44 -0.23
C PRO A 659 -1.86 -13.21 -1.09
N LEU A 660 -3.12 -12.99 -1.46
CA LEU A 660 -3.56 -11.84 -2.25
C LEU A 660 -4.17 -10.72 -1.40
N GLU A 661 -4.27 -10.89 -0.09
CA GLU A 661 -4.80 -9.88 0.81
C GLU A 661 -3.70 -8.97 1.35
N ARG A 662 -4.04 -7.70 1.57
CA ARG A 662 -3.17 -6.72 2.22
C ARG A 662 -3.48 -6.67 3.72
N ILE A 663 -2.49 -6.97 4.54
CA ILE A 663 -2.63 -7.10 5.99
C ILE A 663 -2.10 -5.84 6.66
N VAL A 664 -2.80 -5.38 7.70
CA VAL A 664 -2.32 -4.31 8.57
C VAL A 664 -1.56 -4.91 9.74
N TYR A 665 -0.33 -4.50 9.90
CA TYR A 665 0.54 -4.88 11.00
C TYR A 665 0.69 -3.74 12.00
N LYS A 666 0.87 -4.09 13.25
CA LYS A 666 1.24 -3.18 14.32
C LYS A 666 2.51 -3.68 14.98
N TYR A 667 3.60 -2.97 14.81
CA TYR A 667 4.82 -3.32 15.49
C TYR A 667 5.08 -2.40 16.69
N THR A 668 5.56 -3.00 17.77
CA THR A 668 5.90 -2.32 19.02
C THR A 668 7.34 -2.65 19.36
N VAL A 669 8.12 -1.62 19.64
CA VAL A 669 9.49 -1.76 20.10
C VAL A 669 9.52 -1.49 21.60
N ASP A 670 9.76 -2.54 22.38
CA ASP A 670 9.82 -2.47 23.83
C ASP A 670 11.29 -2.44 24.27
N GLY A 671 11.60 -1.53 25.20
CA GLY A 671 12.94 -1.32 25.73
C GLY A 671 13.33 0.16 25.72
N GLY A 672 13.47 0.78 26.89
CA GLY A 672 13.68 2.22 26.99
C GLY A 672 12.38 3.02 26.84
N ALA A 673 12.24 3.83 25.80
CA ALA A 673 10.95 4.45 25.42
C ALA A 673 10.25 3.51 24.45
N SER A 674 9.16 2.87 24.87
CA SER A 674 8.34 2.02 24.00
C SER A 674 7.55 2.88 23.04
N TYR A 675 7.48 2.47 21.78
CA TYR A 675 6.63 3.09 20.75
C TYR A 675 5.96 2.01 19.89
N SER A 676 4.83 2.35 19.28
CA SER A 676 4.05 1.47 18.42
C SER A 676 3.71 2.19 17.12
N ILE A 677 3.84 1.49 16.00
CA ILE A 677 3.51 2.00 14.66
C ILE A 677 2.66 0.96 13.93
N GLU A 678 1.64 1.42 13.24
CA GLU A 678 0.81 0.62 12.36
C GLU A 678 1.29 0.81 10.92
N THR A 679 1.36 -0.28 10.16
CA THR A 679 1.80 -0.29 8.76
C THR A 679 1.10 -1.43 8.02
N PHE A 680 0.95 -1.30 6.72
CA PHE A 680 0.53 -2.37 5.83
C PHE A 680 1.69 -2.85 4.93
N GLU A 681 2.89 -2.32 5.16
CA GLU A 681 4.10 -2.78 4.48
C GLU A 681 4.71 -3.95 5.24
N GLU A 682 5.07 -4.99 4.51
CA GLU A 682 5.73 -6.19 5.05
C GLU A 682 7.20 -5.95 5.37
N SER A 683 7.78 -4.94 4.73
CA SER A 683 9.14 -4.47 4.98
C SER A 683 9.09 -3.07 5.56
N PHE A 684 9.55 -2.90 6.79
CA PHE A 684 9.47 -1.64 7.51
C PHE A 684 10.75 -1.33 8.27
N GLN A 685 11.01 -0.03 8.45
CA GLN A 685 12.15 0.45 9.19
C GLN A 685 11.85 0.54 10.69
N VAL A 686 12.77 -0.02 11.50
CA VAL A 686 12.69 0.02 12.97
C VAL A 686 13.71 1.03 13.50
N PRO A 687 13.28 2.23 13.91
CA PRO A 687 14.20 3.27 14.37
C PRO A 687 14.69 2.99 15.80
N ILE A 688 15.95 2.61 15.95
CA ILE A 688 16.60 2.39 17.24
C ILE A 688 17.68 3.43 17.47
N GLN A 689 17.38 4.46 18.26
CA GLN A 689 18.27 5.58 18.48
C GLN A 689 19.25 5.37 19.62
N LYS A 690 18.81 4.81 20.73
CA LYS A 690 19.63 4.69 21.97
C LYS A 690 20.26 3.30 22.09
N ALA A 691 21.41 3.23 22.75
CA ALA A 691 22.01 1.96 23.13
C ALA A 691 21.17 1.25 24.18
N GLY A 692 20.96 -0.05 24.01
CA GLY A 692 20.12 -0.84 24.92
C GLY A 692 19.71 -2.18 24.34
N THR A 693 18.88 -2.88 25.07
CA THR A 693 18.22 -4.11 24.62
C THR A 693 16.76 -3.81 24.37
N TYR A 694 16.24 -4.28 23.23
CA TYR A 694 14.87 -4.06 22.77
C TYR A 694 14.26 -5.37 22.31
N SER A 695 12.95 -5.46 22.37
CA SER A 695 12.17 -6.54 21.76
C SER A 695 11.24 -5.94 20.71
N LEU A 696 11.27 -6.50 19.50
CA LEU A 696 10.35 -6.15 18.44
C LEU A 696 9.17 -7.13 18.50
N ASN A 697 8.02 -6.61 18.87
CA ASN A 697 6.77 -7.34 18.94
C ASN A 697 5.87 -6.90 17.80
N VAL A 698 5.27 -7.85 17.09
CA VAL A 698 4.37 -7.56 15.99
C VAL A 698 3.02 -8.21 16.23
N SER A 699 1.96 -7.50 15.91
CA SER A 699 0.58 -7.97 15.88
C SER A 699 0.01 -7.68 14.49
N TYR A 700 -0.97 -8.45 14.05
CA TYR A 700 -1.72 -8.19 12.83
C TYR A 700 -3.19 -7.89 13.15
N LEU A 701 -3.85 -7.15 12.26
CA LEU A 701 -5.27 -6.84 12.39
C LEU A 701 -6.10 -8.02 11.86
N LYS A 702 -6.96 -8.58 12.70
CA LYS A 702 -7.89 -9.65 12.34
C LYS A 702 -9.11 -9.07 11.61
N HIS A 703 -9.81 -9.88 10.81
CA HIS A 703 -11.03 -9.46 10.09
C HIS A 703 -12.16 -8.98 11.03
N ASN A 704 -12.19 -9.49 12.27
CA ASN A 704 -13.14 -9.02 13.29
C ASN A 704 -12.77 -7.65 13.89
N GLY A 705 -11.73 -7.03 13.39
CA GLY A 705 -11.28 -5.73 13.82
C GLY A 705 -10.51 -5.70 15.13
N LYS A 706 -10.05 -6.83 15.63
CA LYS A 706 -9.19 -6.90 16.81
C LYS A 706 -7.76 -7.21 16.42
N TRP A 707 -6.84 -6.66 17.15
CA TRP A 707 -5.43 -7.03 17.03
C TRP A 707 -5.19 -8.45 17.54
N SER A 708 -4.31 -9.17 16.88
CA SER A 708 -3.77 -10.44 17.39
C SER A 708 -2.95 -10.21 18.66
N SER A 709 -2.65 -11.29 19.40
CA SER A 709 -1.65 -11.22 20.46
C SER A 709 -0.29 -10.82 19.88
N PRO A 710 0.48 -9.95 20.60
CA PRO A 710 1.82 -9.57 20.14
C PRO A 710 2.75 -10.78 20.10
N GLN A 711 3.43 -11.00 18.98
CA GLN A 711 4.46 -12.01 18.80
C GLN A 711 5.83 -11.33 18.79
N THR A 712 6.74 -11.77 19.65
CA THR A 712 8.14 -11.29 19.63
C THR A 712 8.87 -11.96 18.47
N ILE A 713 9.27 -11.17 17.49
CA ILE A 713 9.95 -11.66 16.29
C ILE A 713 11.46 -11.44 16.29
N LEU A 714 11.94 -10.46 17.08
CA LEU A 714 13.36 -10.11 17.10
C LEU A 714 13.77 -9.47 18.42
N HIS A 715 14.89 -9.94 18.98
CA HIS A 715 15.60 -9.27 20.08
C HIS A 715 16.75 -8.44 19.52
N ILE A 716 16.81 -7.17 19.90
CA ILE A 716 17.76 -6.20 19.35
C ILE A 716 18.67 -5.71 20.46
N LYS A 717 19.99 -5.83 20.27
CA LYS A 717 21.01 -5.33 21.20
C LYS A 717 21.83 -4.27 20.50
N LYS A 718 21.55 -2.98 20.78
CA LYS A 718 22.35 -1.87 20.26
C LYS A 718 23.52 -1.57 21.18
N ALA A 719 24.73 -1.59 20.60
CA ALA A 719 25.96 -1.33 21.33
C ALA A 719 25.97 0.11 21.85
N LYS A 720 26.64 0.29 22.99
CA LYS A 720 26.96 1.63 23.48
C LYS A 720 28.09 2.22 22.65
N PRO A 721 28.11 3.54 22.41
CA PRO A 721 29.30 4.21 21.86
C PRO A 721 30.56 3.85 22.66
N TRP A 722 31.69 3.73 21.97
CA TRP A 722 32.95 3.29 22.60
C TRP A 722 33.30 4.11 23.84
N PHE A 723 32.99 5.42 23.80
CA PHE A 723 33.26 6.36 24.92
C PHE A 723 32.28 6.19 26.10
N ALA A 724 31.14 5.52 25.94
CA ALA A 724 30.14 5.24 26.97
C ALA A 724 30.17 3.77 27.46
N THR A 725 31.18 3.01 27.02
CA THR A 725 31.39 1.63 27.49
C THR A 725 31.93 1.61 28.91
N ASN A 726 31.68 0.53 29.66
CA ASN A 726 32.19 0.37 31.01
C ASN A 726 33.73 0.44 31.05
N THR A 727 34.38 -0.05 30.00
CA THR A 727 35.85 0.05 29.85
C THR A 727 36.30 1.49 29.64
N ALA A 728 35.59 2.27 28.81
CA ALA A 728 35.91 3.68 28.63
C ALA A 728 35.68 4.49 29.92
N ILE A 729 34.58 4.23 30.64
CA ILE A 729 34.29 4.85 31.94
C ILE A 729 35.41 4.51 32.93
N ALA A 730 35.86 3.26 33.00
CA ALA A 730 36.99 2.87 33.84
C ALA A 730 38.29 3.63 33.45
N CYS A 731 38.54 3.74 32.14
CA CYS A 731 39.66 4.54 31.64
C CYS A 731 39.55 6.03 32.04
N TYR A 732 38.37 6.62 31.93
CA TYR A 732 38.14 8.00 32.35
C TYR A 732 38.35 8.18 33.83
N ILE A 733 37.90 7.24 34.68
CA ILE A 733 38.16 7.27 36.13
C ILE A 733 39.65 7.19 36.38
N ILE A 734 40.40 6.30 35.70
CA ILE A 734 41.83 6.17 35.82
C ILE A 734 42.54 7.47 35.40
N VAL A 735 42.18 8.03 34.22
CA VAL A 735 42.72 9.28 33.74
C VAL A 735 42.41 10.43 34.69
N PHE A 736 41.16 10.50 35.16
CA PHE A 736 40.74 11.53 36.12
C PHE A 736 41.51 11.41 37.45
N THR A 737 41.70 10.20 37.98
CA THR A 737 42.48 9.98 39.20
C THR A 737 43.96 10.35 39.02
N LEU A 738 44.54 10.00 37.85
CA LEU A 738 45.91 10.42 37.50
C LEU A 738 46.05 11.94 37.41
N LEU A 739 45.06 12.60 36.75
CA LEU A 739 45.03 14.06 36.65
C LEU A 739 44.86 14.70 38.03
N MET A 740 44.05 14.12 38.91
CA MET A 740 43.91 14.60 40.31
C MET A 740 45.19 14.42 41.09
N ILE A 741 45.88 13.29 40.91
CA ILE A 741 47.19 13.09 41.55
C ILE A 741 48.20 14.13 41.03
N LEU A 742 48.25 14.34 39.70
CA LEU A 742 49.11 15.35 39.09
C LEU A 742 48.72 16.76 39.57
N LEU A 743 47.46 17.07 39.70
CA LEU A 743 46.97 18.34 40.25
C LEU A 743 47.37 18.51 41.68
N VAL A 744 47.24 17.48 42.53
CA VAL A 744 47.72 17.53 43.93
C VAL A 744 49.24 17.72 44.00
N LEU A 745 49.99 17.01 43.13
CA LEU A 745 51.44 17.19 43.04
C LEU A 745 51.85 18.61 42.57
N TYR A 746 51.07 19.11 41.54
CA TYR A 746 51.21 20.47 41.05
C TYR A 746 50.91 21.51 42.13
N LEU A 747 49.77 21.36 42.85
CA LEU A 747 49.37 22.26 43.93
C LEU A 747 50.38 22.20 45.10
N ARG A 748 50.86 21.01 45.43
CA ARG A 748 51.99 20.88 46.42
C ARG A 748 53.26 21.61 45.93
N LYS A 749 53.63 21.45 44.63
CA LYS A 749 54.75 22.16 44.04
C LYS A 749 54.53 23.67 44.01
N LYS A 750 53.27 24.11 43.67
CA LYS A 750 52.89 25.52 43.71
C LYS A 750 52.92 26.11 45.12
N MET A 751 52.40 25.37 46.10
CA MET A 751 52.42 25.78 47.50
C MET A 751 53.85 25.90 48.04
N LEU A 752 54.79 25.04 47.59
CA LEU A 752 56.22 25.14 47.86
C LEU A 752 56.88 26.34 47.17
N LEU A 753 56.40 26.68 45.95
CA LEU A 753 56.88 27.85 45.19
C LEU A 753 56.27 29.17 45.74
N GLU A 754 55.00 29.14 46.22
CA GLU A 754 54.32 30.31 46.85
C GLU A 754 54.96 30.67 48.20
N LEU A 755 55.54 29.70 48.89
CA LEU A 755 56.45 30.00 50.07
C LEU A 755 57.69 30.71 49.65
N GLN A 756 58.17 30.58 48.42
CA GLN A 756 59.27 31.32 47.83
C GLN A 756 58.87 32.63 47.15
N ALA A 757 57.58 32.77 46.74
CA ALA A 757 57.10 33.88 45.90
C ALA A 757 56.36 35.00 46.68
N ASN A 758 56.57 35.17 47.97
CA ASN A 758 56.08 36.35 48.66
C ASN A 758 56.78 37.65 48.24
N LEU A 759 57.59 37.59 47.14
CA LEU A 759 58.29 38.72 46.57
C LEU A 759 57.69 39.32 45.26
N GLU A 760 56.75 38.67 44.64
CA GLU A 760 56.19 39.12 43.35
C GLU A 760 54.77 39.66 43.40
N LYS A 761 54.32 40.22 44.49
CA LYS A 761 52.96 40.85 44.63
C LYS A 761 52.73 42.10 43.79
N ARG A 762 53.57 42.44 42.83
CA ARG A 762 53.48 43.67 42.04
C ARG A 762 52.76 43.54 40.68
N ASP A 763 52.64 42.36 40.07
CA ASP A 763 52.14 42.30 38.70
C ASP A 763 50.63 41.98 38.55
N GLN A 764 49.98 41.38 39.58
CA GLN A 764 48.56 41.09 39.53
C GLN A 764 47.71 42.37 39.56
N SER A 765 48.16 43.41 40.20
CA SER A 765 47.46 44.70 40.23
C SER A 765 47.39 45.40 38.85
N PHE A 766 48.37 45.07 38.00
CA PHE A 766 48.39 45.64 36.66
C PHE A 766 47.31 45.00 35.74
N ILE A 767 47.23 43.64 35.73
CA ILE A 767 46.29 42.93 34.86
C ILE A 767 44.81 43.38 35.17
N ASN A 768 44.49 43.42 36.46
CA ASN A 768 43.15 43.78 36.86
C ASN A 768 42.77 45.23 36.45
N LYS A 769 43.67 46.15 36.61
CA LYS A 769 43.47 47.55 36.18
C LYS A 769 43.36 47.67 34.65
N PHE A 770 44.14 46.86 33.90
CA PHE A 770 44.10 46.85 32.46
C PHE A 770 42.78 46.28 31.96
N GLU A 771 42.33 45.15 32.51
CA GLU A 771 41.07 44.51 32.13
C GLU A 771 39.89 45.36 32.51
N GLU A 772 39.87 45.98 33.70
CA GLU A 772 38.81 46.89 34.14
C GLU A 772 38.72 48.10 33.22
N TYR A 773 39.82 48.65 32.81
CA TYR A 773 39.83 49.78 31.89
C TYR A 773 39.33 49.39 30.48
N VAL A 774 39.77 48.26 29.95
CA VAL A 774 39.29 47.76 28.64
C VAL A 774 37.82 47.40 28.73
N GLU A 775 37.40 46.80 29.82
CA GLU A 775 35.96 46.46 30.02
C GLU A 775 35.03 47.69 30.03
N ALA A 776 35.51 48.76 30.60
CA ALA A 776 34.74 50.01 30.66
C ALA A 776 34.71 50.74 29.32
N HIS A 777 35.73 50.62 28.49
CA HIS A 777 35.91 51.48 27.30
C HIS A 777 36.00 50.73 25.97
N TYR A 778 35.81 49.39 25.92
CA TYR A 778 35.90 48.63 24.64
C TYR A 778 34.90 49.09 23.57
N SER A 779 33.78 49.68 23.99
CA SER A 779 32.71 50.19 23.09
C SER A 779 33.08 51.54 22.44
N GLU A 780 34.13 52.21 22.91
CA GLU A 780 34.60 53.45 22.29
C GLU A 780 35.33 53.17 20.97
N SER A 781 34.90 53.74 19.86
CA SER A 781 35.50 53.49 18.53
C SER A 781 36.92 54.03 18.36
N ASP A 782 37.30 55.00 19.17
CA ASP A 782 38.59 55.69 19.17
C ASP A 782 39.53 55.27 20.33
N LEU A 783 39.19 54.19 21.04
CA LEU A 783 40.05 53.64 22.09
C LEU A 783 41.45 53.35 21.55
N THR A 784 42.42 54.09 22.03
CA THR A 784 43.86 53.95 21.69
C THR A 784 44.70 53.32 22.82
N VAL A 785 45.83 52.76 22.46
CA VAL A 785 46.80 52.20 23.43
C VAL A 785 47.32 53.29 24.30
N ASP A 786 47.43 54.51 23.82
CA ASP A 786 47.99 55.66 24.60
C ASP A 786 46.99 56.10 25.69
N GLN A 787 45.68 56.03 25.44
CA GLN A 787 44.68 56.27 26.48
C GLN A 787 44.78 55.23 27.61
N ILE A 788 44.92 53.95 27.23
CA ILE A 788 45.11 52.86 28.21
C ILE A 788 46.38 53.05 29.02
N ALA A 789 47.49 53.42 28.35
CA ALA A 789 48.81 53.67 29.04
C ALA A 789 48.72 54.84 30.06
N THR A 790 48.03 55.92 29.64
CA THR A 790 47.80 57.09 30.51
C THR A 790 46.91 56.73 31.73
N ALA A 791 45.86 55.99 31.50
CA ALA A 791 44.97 55.59 32.60
C ALA A 791 45.61 54.64 33.60
N LEU A 792 46.53 53.84 33.14
CA LEU A 792 47.31 52.92 34.00
C LEU A 792 48.58 53.56 34.56
N ALA A 793 48.81 54.87 34.31
CA ALA A 793 49.94 55.67 34.78
C ALA A 793 51.30 55.04 34.35
N MET A 794 51.43 54.60 33.11
CA MET A 794 52.67 54.00 32.61
C MET A 794 52.95 54.43 31.16
N SER A 795 54.24 54.27 30.75
CA SER A 795 54.58 54.58 29.37
C SER A 795 54.00 53.52 28.44
N ARG A 796 53.74 53.88 27.18
CA ARG A 796 53.26 52.97 26.13
C ARG A 796 54.16 51.72 25.97
N ALA A 797 55.45 51.92 26.03
CA ALA A 797 56.42 50.83 25.94
C ALA A 797 56.36 49.88 27.15
N THR A 798 56.16 50.39 28.35
CA THR A 798 55.96 49.62 29.59
C THR A 798 54.63 48.82 29.51
N LEU A 799 53.56 49.43 28.97
CA LEU A 799 52.30 48.80 28.82
C LEU A 799 52.37 47.62 27.82
N TYR A 800 53.07 47.79 26.69
CA TYR A 800 53.24 46.70 25.72
C TYR A 800 54.04 45.53 26.27
N ILE A 801 55.11 45.80 26.99
CA ILE A 801 55.96 44.78 27.63
C ILE A 801 55.14 44.02 28.68
N LYS A 802 54.50 44.73 29.61
CA LYS A 802 53.64 44.11 30.63
C LYS A 802 52.46 43.38 30.10
N ALA A 803 51.80 43.95 29.08
CA ALA A 803 50.65 43.30 28.45
C ALA A 803 51.06 42.01 27.70
N LYS A 804 52.22 42.02 27.01
CA LYS A 804 52.79 40.87 26.33
C LYS A 804 53.19 39.76 27.31
N GLU A 805 53.81 40.12 28.41
CA GLU A 805 54.21 39.19 29.46
C GLU A 805 53.03 38.62 30.23
N SER A 806 51.97 39.44 30.51
CA SER A 806 50.87 39.11 31.41
C SER A 806 49.66 38.58 30.68
N LEU A 807 49.38 39.02 29.43
CA LEU A 807 48.11 38.68 28.70
C LEU A 807 48.30 37.67 27.60
N SER A 808 49.53 37.29 27.22
CA SER A 808 49.81 36.34 26.12
C SER A 808 49.28 36.75 24.74
N LYS A 809 48.66 37.92 24.63
CA LYS A 809 48.01 38.49 23.43
C LYS A 809 48.36 39.96 23.31
N GLY A 810 48.34 40.47 22.10
CA GLY A 810 48.50 41.89 21.86
C GLY A 810 47.31 42.70 22.41
N ILE A 811 47.57 43.92 22.89
CA ILE A 811 46.51 44.79 23.43
C ILE A 811 45.37 44.96 22.44
N GLY A 812 45.66 45.17 21.16
CA GLY A 812 44.64 45.30 20.10
C GLY A 812 43.86 44.01 19.89
N GLU A 813 44.52 42.87 19.98
CA GLU A 813 43.90 41.55 19.86
C GLU A 813 42.92 41.27 21.02
N TYR A 814 43.30 41.65 22.23
CA TYR A 814 42.45 41.56 23.41
C TYR A 814 41.17 42.41 23.28
N ILE A 815 41.31 43.66 22.85
CA ILE A 815 40.17 44.56 22.63
C ILE A 815 39.27 44.00 21.53
N GLU A 816 39.86 43.48 20.44
CA GLU A 816 39.08 42.92 19.33
C GLU A 816 38.31 41.68 19.76
N GLU A 817 38.92 40.77 20.51
CA GLU A 817 38.28 39.58 21.04
C GLU A 817 37.07 39.97 21.91
N LYS A 818 37.26 40.99 22.78
CA LYS A 818 36.19 41.48 23.63
C LYS A 818 35.02 42.06 22.79
N ARG A 819 35.33 42.90 21.81
CA ARG A 819 34.36 43.48 20.89
C ARG A 819 33.59 42.39 20.12
N MET A 820 34.27 41.34 19.64
CA MET A 820 33.67 40.23 18.93
C MET A 820 32.80 39.35 19.82
N LYS A 821 33.16 39.15 21.07
CA LYS A 821 32.38 38.42 22.07
C LYS A 821 31.06 39.14 22.34
N GLU A 822 31.10 40.46 22.57
CA GLU A 822 29.90 41.25 22.79
C GLU A 822 29.04 41.37 21.51
N ALA A 823 29.66 41.49 20.33
CA ALA A 823 28.96 41.46 19.04
C ALA A 823 28.15 40.16 18.83
N LYS A 824 28.76 39.00 19.16
CA LYS A 824 28.07 37.70 19.13
C LYS A 824 26.87 37.65 20.06
N LYS A 825 27.01 38.27 21.24
CA LYS A 825 25.91 38.36 22.23
C LYS A 825 24.78 39.24 21.72
N LEU A 826 25.09 40.45 21.27
CA LEU A 826 24.08 41.38 20.70
C LEU A 826 23.41 40.83 19.46
N LEU A 827 24.11 40.13 18.59
CA LEU A 827 23.54 39.45 17.43
C LEU A 827 22.55 38.32 17.82
N LYS A 828 22.71 37.75 19.01
CA LYS A 828 21.85 36.68 19.53
C LYS A 828 20.66 37.22 20.30
N GLU A 829 20.81 38.30 21.05
CA GLU A 829 19.90 38.72 22.13
C GLU A 829 19.15 40.00 21.78
N SER A 830 19.56 40.75 20.76
CA SER A 830 18.96 42.02 20.42
C SER A 830 18.38 42.05 19.00
N LYS A 831 17.41 42.97 18.80
CA LYS A 831 16.86 43.32 17.49
C LYS A 831 17.59 44.48 16.81
N LEU A 832 18.68 44.95 17.40
CA LEU A 832 19.45 46.06 16.89
C LEU A 832 19.91 45.84 15.44
N SER A 833 19.98 46.94 14.67
CA SER A 833 20.54 46.95 13.34
C SER A 833 22.03 46.60 13.34
N MET A 834 22.62 46.26 12.21
CA MET A 834 24.03 46.00 12.10
C MET A 834 24.90 47.28 12.36
N ALA A 835 24.32 48.48 12.09
CA ALA A 835 24.95 49.73 12.39
C ALA A 835 24.95 50.01 13.90
N GLU A 836 23.88 49.83 14.58
CA GLU A 836 23.76 50.00 16.03
C GLU A 836 24.66 48.98 16.78
N ILE A 837 24.69 47.74 16.33
CA ILE A 837 25.58 46.74 16.93
C ILE A 837 27.04 47.13 16.72
N ALA A 838 27.42 47.59 15.52
CA ALA A 838 28.76 48.01 15.23
C ALA A 838 29.17 49.17 16.16
N GLU A 839 28.30 50.13 16.35
CA GLU A 839 28.51 51.26 17.24
C GLU A 839 28.64 50.81 18.71
N GLN A 840 27.72 49.99 19.21
CA GLN A 840 27.74 49.47 20.58
C GLN A 840 28.97 48.65 20.93
N VAL A 841 29.62 47.99 19.95
CA VAL A 841 30.80 47.20 20.15
C VAL A 841 32.09 47.96 19.71
N GLY A 842 32.03 49.26 19.48
CA GLY A 842 33.17 50.09 19.28
C GLY A 842 33.74 50.09 17.84
N TYR A 843 32.91 49.96 16.84
CA TYR A 843 33.29 50.08 15.44
C TYR A 843 32.64 51.31 14.79
N SER A 844 33.42 52.18 14.20
CA SER A 844 32.96 53.45 13.58
C SER A 844 32.04 53.22 12.35
N THR A 845 32.08 52.08 11.71
CA THR A 845 31.22 51.75 10.56
C THR A 845 30.75 50.29 10.57
N ALA A 846 29.47 50.05 10.22
CA ALA A 846 28.92 48.72 10.07
C ALA A 846 29.66 47.87 9.03
N ARG A 847 30.23 48.48 8.00
CA ARG A 847 31.00 47.79 6.94
C ARG A 847 32.28 47.18 7.48
N TYR A 848 33.02 48.00 8.25
CA TYR A 848 34.26 47.54 8.87
C TYR A 848 34.01 46.50 9.94
N PHE A 849 33.01 46.68 10.77
CA PHE A 849 32.56 45.67 11.72
C PHE A 849 32.26 44.35 11.05
N SER A 850 31.45 44.38 9.97
CA SER A 850 31.03 43.16 9.26
C SER A 850 32.20 42.38 8.65
N ALA A 851 33.18 43.09 8.12
CA ALA A 851 34.41 42.48 7.61
C ALA A 851 35.23 41.82 8.72
N ARG A 852 35.44 42.53 9.86
CA ARG A 852 36.20 42.00 11.02
C ARG A 852 35.48 40.83 11.66
N PHE A 853 34.14 40.90 11.81
CA PHE A 853 33.32 39.83 12.37
C PHE A 853 33.36 38.57 11.50
N LYS A 854 33.35 38.72 10.17
CA LYS A 854 33.46 37.60 9.23
C LYS A 854 34.85 36.92 9.33
N ILE A 855 35.91 37.72 9.45
CA ILE A 855 37.27 37.19 9.64
C ILE A 855 37.34 36.39 10.95
N TYR A 856 36.75 36.94 12.02
CA TYR A 856 36.86 36.33 13.36
C TYR A 856 35.93 35.10 13.53
N THR A 857 34.77 35.06 12.84
CA THR A 857 33.78 34.00 13.05
C THR A 857 33.59 33.08 11.85
N GLY A 858 34.21 33.40 10.70
CA GLY A 858 34.04 32.66 9.44
C GLY A 858 32.76 33.01 8.69
N VAL A 859 31.78 33.69 9.32
CA VAL A 859 30.49 34.03 8.72
C VAL A 859 30.15 35.52 8.94
N SER A 860 29.38 36.11 8.05
CA SER A 860 28.96 37.50 8.23
C SER A 860 28.00 37.64 9.44
N PRO A 861 27.96 38.80 10.10
CA PRO A 861 27.07 39.05 11.23
C PRO A 861 25.61 38.74 10.91
N LEU A 862 25.17 39.07 9.69
CA LEU A 862 23.81 38.81 9.22
C LEU A 862 23.55 37.31 9.05
N ALA A 863 24.53 36.58 8.52
CA ALA A 863 24.44 35.13 8.40
C ALA A 863 24.47 34.44 9.79
N TYR A 864 25.29 34.97 10.70
CA TYR A 864 25.37 34.49 12.08
C TYR A 864 24.05 34.67 12.82
N ARG A 865 23.36 35.80 12.64
CA ARG A 865 22.02 36.06 13.17
C ARG A 865 20.96 35.13 12.51
N LYS A 866 20.99 34.95 11.17
CA LYS A 866 20.05 34.09 10.44
C LYS A 866 20.19 32.60 10.74
N LYS A 867 21.38 32.14 11.06
CA LYS A 867 21.62 30.70 11.32
C LYS A 867 20.88 30.23 12.57
N ARG A 868 20.47 31.13 13.46
CA ARG A 868 19.67 30.82 14.65
C ARG A 868 18.15 30.88 14.42
N LEU A 869 17.69 31.63 13.42
CA LEU A 869 16.25 31.67 13.06
C LEU A 869 15.79 30.41 12.30
N LYS A 870 16.71 29.52 11.89
CA LYS A 870 16.43 28.24 11.23
C LYS A 870 16.60 27.03 12.15
N GLY A 871 16.93 27.21 13.39
CA GLY A 871 17.19 26.16 14.38
C GLY A 871 16.21 26.20 15.59
N LEU A 872 15.05 26.82 15.39
CA LEU A 872 13.89 26.74 16.29
C LEU A 872 12.78 26.04 15.54
#